data_367c108c237a646d5ec54392121e650f
#
_entry.id   367c108c237a646d5ec54392121e650f
#
_cell.length_a   1.000
_cell.length_b   1.000
_cell.length_c   1.000
_cell.angle_alpha   90.00
_cell.angle_beta   90.00
_cell.angle_gamma   90.00
#
_symmetry.space_group_name_H-M   'P 1'
#
loop_
_entity.id
_entity.type
_entity.pdbx_description
1 polymer ?
#
loop_
_entity_poly.entity_id
_entity_poly.type
_entity_poly.pdbx_seq_one_letter_code
_entity_poly.pdbx_strand_id
1 'polypeptide(L)'
;VPFRRAKPIADLYDEVAPYDLVVVPDAPLASALNRRLDRPHLGSFAVQPRRLAAGGREQAEDRLAFLELVDSTDLDWKRLAYAVGNILQCWEHTGELDAVLEYDAYVDDATRAAVDHVATLETTSSRLAAYRIDDDQDVAVVGYPQLTELERSILPDSYDHYSPFVDGAFDLPPFHAFESSAAIVETVVDAVDADRADDVAVVLDAGSEYSALVESAFETAEIPFYGGPGFADDPDNRAFVQYLRVLAGSPEVRVRDVRPILTRVGVDVGVEHDEKRLRAFSAVDDVGADDAGADDAGRDVSWLLERCQTAATTSFPDALATFERRADCALDAFREELAALGVLDDAVTSRSVDRLAFYLQSYEVPVDRENDGVLLADAKSAAYVDRPLVFFLGLDESWTHSAPQRPWVDRDAQYTRNVHGFQQLLQSGVEQYYLVQDARGGSPVTPCLYFEELLETSFERFTDLDSAVHARRPSGRDVVGFEREPTDVEPETASTLSQSTLGTYVNSPRDHFFGRLVDGPDRDYFAEGNLFHDFAELAVTHPEFVDDDDVVADAVDVMLDRTRGFARDVDEPTRRTRFRAGLETIVEFFDANPLEGDVVLSSTSGWDTNAFAEYFDRPVDSPRTERWFENERLGVKGKIDLVHAPTRLLDHKSGRRKSPREVVKAAALDPPSDRPNFQALLYLAHWRTEVPDERLEFAFFHFNEVLDDVVAGDVDLDDTLSTVTYRPSTFPAYARSRSVFEDLRDDGAKNCQKTLSKAEYEDYAAVFDAADVPETTDSDELIDSAFGKAFVDRMQAVVGEYKYVRSGCEQAMRELARIRGRNFFADDVDAFETFVQARLAELNRRRAGDERFPVAGLAGDPNYRYVDHRDMLLEGER
;
A
#
# COMPACT_ATOMS: atom_id res chain seq x y z
N VAL A 1 -19.23 22.00 -24.93
CA VAL A 1 -20.72 21.99 -24.86
C VAL A 1 -21.10 22.78 -23.60
N PRO A 2 -21.89 23.87 -23.73
CA PRO A 2 -22.25 24.66 -22.53
C PRO A 2 -23.10 23.81 -21.57
N PHE A 3 -23.03 24.11 -20.27
CA PHE A 3 -23.82 23.44 -19.25
C PHE A 3 -25.30 23.83 -19.37
N ARG A 4 -26.06 23.01 -20.09
CA ARG A 4 -27.44 23.26 -20.47
C ARG A 4 -28.39 22.96 -19.30
N ARG A 5 -29.43 23.76 -19.19
CA ARG A 5 -30.47 23.52 -18.17
C ARG A 5 -31.38 22.38 -18.58
N ALA A 6 -31.55 21.37 -17.71
CA ALA A 6 -32.54 20.31 -17.91
C ALA A 6 -33.99 20.86 -17.83
N LYS A 7 -34.89 20.29 -18.62
CA LYS A 7 -36.32 20.61 -18.53
C LYS A 7 -36.88 20.06 -17.22
N PRO A 8 -37.69 20.83 -16.51
CA PRO A 8 -38.56 20.28 -15.48
C PRO A 8 -39.43 19.16 -16.03
N ILE A 9 -39.61 18.08 -15.27
CA ILE A 9 -40.42 16.93 -15.72
C ILE A 9 -41.85 17.33 -16.07
N ALA A 10 -42.42 18.37 -15.43
CA ALA A 10 -43.74 18.91 -15.77
C ALA A 10 -43.76 19.46 -17.20
N ASP A 11 -42.77 20.27 -17.54
CA ASP A 11 -42.72 20.90 -18.86
C ASP A 11 -42.43 19.84 -19.95
N LEU A 12 -41.60 18.86 -19.64
CA LEU A 12 -41.35 17.74 -20.55
C LEU A 12 -42.62 16.89 -20.76
N TYR A 13 -43.36 16.61 -19.69
CA TYR A 13 -44.64 15.89 -19.76
C TYR A 13 -45.66 16.65 -20.63
N ASP A 14 -45.82 17.97 -20.44
CA ASP A 14 -46.75 18.79 -21.21
C ASP A 14 -46.45 18.75 -22.71
N GLU A 15 -45.19 18.67 -23.11
CA GLU A 15 -44.78 18.54 -24.53
C GLU A 15 -45.12 17.18 -25.10
N VAL A 16 -44.96 16.09 -24.33
CA VAL A 16 -45.12 14.73 -24.83
C VAL A 16 -46.50 14.09 -24.49
N ALA A 17 -47.28 14.77 -23.67
CA ALA A 17 -48.64 14.27 -23.27
C ALA A 17 -49.59 13.94 -24.43
N PRO A 18 -49.52 14.59 -25.63
CA PRO A 18 -50.42 14.24 -26.76
C PRO A 18 -50.15 12.86 -27.37
N TYR A 19 -48.93 12.29 -27.21
CA TYR A 19 -48.52 11.07 -27.90
C TYR A 19 -49.12 9.79 -27.26
N ASP A 20 -49.18 8.72 -28.04
CA ASP A 20 -49.60 7.40 -27.57
C ASP A 20 -48.49 6.68 -26.83
N LEU A 21 -47.24 6.89 -27.24
CA LEU A 21 -46.06 6.28 -26.64
C LEU A 21 -44.91 7.27 -26.57
N VAL A 22 -44.22 7.31 -25.44
CA VAL A 22 -43.00 8.11 -25.23
C VAL A 22 -41.81 7.18 -24.98
N VAL A 23 -40.86 7.18 -25.91
CA VAL A 23 -39.62 6.42 -25.76
C VAL A 23 -38.58 7.30 -25.07
N VAL A 24 -37.97 6.82 -24.00
CA VAL A 24 -36.98 7.53 -23.20
C VAL A 24 -35.75 6.63 -22.96
N PRO A 25 -34.55 7.20 -22.75
CA PRO A 25 -33.36 6.41 -22.55
C PRO A 25 -33.24 5.77 -21.15
N ASP A 26 -33.94 6.31 -20.16
CA ASP A 26 -33.76 6.02 -18.75
C ASP A 26 -35.07 5.59 -18.05
N ALA A 27 -35.02 4.53 -17.21
CA ALA A 27 -36.18 4.00 -16.52
C ALA A 27 -36.79 4.95 -15.46
N PRO A 28 -35.95 5.62 -14.60
CA PRO A 28 -36.46 6.64 -13.70
C PRO A 28 -37.14 7.80 -14.42
N LEU A 29 -36.63 8.24 -15.58
CA LEU A 29 -37.29 9.25 -16.41
C LEU A 29 -38.62 8.76 -16.92
N ALA A 30 -38.70 7.52 -17.38
CA ALA A 30 -40.00 6.90 -17.77
C ALA A 30 -40.98 6.88 -16.59
N SER A 31 -40.53 6.48 -15.42
CA SER A 31 -41.35 6.45 -14.20
C SER A 31 -41.87 7.83 -13.81
N ALA A 32 -40.97 8.85 -13.87
CA ALA A 32 -41.36 10.23 -13.56
C ALA A 32 -42.43 10.78 -14.50
N LEU A 33 -42.34 10.47 -15.80
CA LEU A 33 -43.38 10.84 -16.78
C LEU A 33 -44.66 10.03 -16.56
N ASN A 34 -44.62 8.73 -16.31
CA ASN A 34 -45.78 7.89 -16.04
C ASN A 34 -46.54 8.32 -14.78
N ARG A 35 -45.87 8.78 -13.71
CA ARG A 35 -46.55 9.29 -12.52
C ARG A 35 -47.31 10.59 -12.74
N ARG A 36 -47.00 11.34 -13.79
CA ARG A 36 -47.73 12.57 -14.18
C ARG A 36 -48.89 12.32 -15.12
N LEU A 37 -49.06 11.09 -15.61
CA LEU A 37 -50.11 10.74 -16.51
C LEU A 37 -51.48 10.96 -15.87
N ASP A 38 -52.26 11.90 -16.37
CA ASP A 38 -53.54 12.34 -15.83
C ASP A 38 -54.75 11.83 -16.64
N ARG A 39 -54.53 10.97 -17.63
CA ARG A 39 -55.50 10.37 -18.49
C ARG A 39 -55.49 8.84 -18.45
N PRO A 40 -56.62 8.16 -18.70
CA PRO A 40 -56.59 6.71 -18.89
C PRO A 40 -55.71 6.33 -20.05
N HIS A 41 -54.79 5.40 -19.81
CA HIS A 41 -53.87 4.89 -20.80
C HIS A 41 -53.80 3.36 -20.71
N LEU A 42 -53.67 2.67 -21.84
CA LEU A 42 -53.49 1.22 -21.87
C LEU A 42 -52.02 0.86 -22.06
N GLY A 43 -51.45 0.29 -21.07
CA GLY A 43 -49.99 -0.02 -21.07
C GLY A 43 -49.17 1.12 -20.48
N SER A 44 -47.85 1.10 -20.74
CA SER A 44 -46.92 2.16 -20.29
C SER A 44 -46.97 3.34 -21.26
N PHE A 45 -47.18 4.57 -20.75
CA PHE A 45 -47.09 5.78 -21.54
C PHE A 45 -45.67 6.14 -21.92
N ALA A 46 -44.78 6.18 -20.94
CA ALA A 46 -43.36 6.38 -21.16
C ALA A 46 -42.60 5.09 -20.84
N VAL A 47 -41.64 4.71 -21.68
CA VAL A 47 -40.95 3.42 -21.54
C VAL A 47 -39.56 3.46 -22.20
N GLN A 48 -38.59 2.72 -21.65
CA GLN A 48 -37.31 2.44 -22.32
C GLN A 48 -37.52 1.42 -23.46
N PRO A 49 -36.68 1.49 -24.53
CA PRO A 49 -36.68 0.51 -25.61
C PRO A 49 -36.56 -0.93 -25.12
N ARG A 50 -35.59 -1.17 -24.24
CA ARG A 50 -35.30 -2.49 -23.66
C ARG A 50 -36.51 -3.09 -22.94
N ARG A 51 -37.15 -2.29 -22.08
CA ARG A 51 -38.32 -2.71 -21.32
C ARG A 51 -39.52 -2.94 -22.22
N LEU A 52 -39.68 -2.13 -23.24
CA LEU A 52 -40.75 -2.28 -24.23
C LEU A 52 -40.65 -3.61 -24.98
N ALA A 53 -39.45 -3.93 -25.50
CA ALA A 53 -39.19 -5.15 -26.24
C ALA A 53 -39.22 -6.40 -25.38
N ALA A 54 -38.70 -6.32 -24.16
CA ALA A 54 -38.61 -7.45 -23.24
C ALA A 54 -39.94 -7.76 -22.53
N GLY A 55 -40.88 -6.79 -22.48
CA GLY A 55 -42.18 -6.97 -21.82
C GLY A 55 -42.02 -7.19 -20.31
N GLY A 56 -41.03 -6.55 -19.65
CA GLY A 56 -40.73 -6.71 -18.23
C GLY A 56 -39.95 -7.99 -17.88
N ARG A 57 -39.35 -8.65 -18.87
CA ARG A 57 -38.47 -9.81 -18.72
C ARG A 57 -37.02 -9.43 -19.05
N GLU A 58 -36.61 -8.30 -18.55
CA GLU A 58 -35.21 -7.86 -18.69
C GLU A 58 -34.27 -8.85 -17.99
N GLN A 59 -33.11 -9.08 -18.61
CA GLN A 59 -32.09 -9.99 -18.10
C GLN A 59 -30.72 -9.31 -18.16
N ALA A 60 -29.86 -9.59 -17.20
CA ALA A 60 -28.45 -9.25 -17.26
C ALA A 60 -27.77 -10.15 -18.30
N GLU A 61 -27.75 -9.70 -19.56
CA GLU A 61 -27.33 -10.49 -20.73
C GLU A 61 -25.88 -10.91 -20.68
N ASP A 62 -25.02 -10.03 -20.25
CA ASP A 62 -23.60 -10.23 -20.11
C ASP A 62 -23.30 -11.35 -19.10
N ARG A 63 -23.96 -11.31 -17.93
CA ARG A 63 -23.86 -12.36 -16.93
C ARG A 63 -24.44 -13.69 -17.44
N LEU A 64 -25.62 -13.67 -18.04
CA LEU A 64 -26.23 -14.90 -18.58
C LEU A 64 -25.33 -15.56 -19.62
N ALA A 65 -24.86 -14.81 -20.61
CA ALA A 65 -23.96 -15.32 -21.66
C ALA A 65 -22.63 -15.81 -21.08
N PHE A 66 -22.12 -15.14 -20.07
CA PHE A 66 -20.89 -15.57 -19.39
C PHE A 66 -21.06 -16.90 -18.67
N LEU A 67 -22.12 -17.07 -17.86
CA LEU A 67 -22.40 -18.29 -17.12
C LEU A 67 -22.54 -19.50 -18.05
N GLU A 68 -23.32 -19.35 -19.13
CA GLU A 68 -23.52 -20.39 -20.12
C GLU A 68 -22.20 -20.78 -20.84
N LEU A 69 -21.34 -19.79 -21.13
CA LEU A 69 -20.05 -20.05 -21.75
C LEU A 69 -19.05 -20.68 -20.78
N VAL A 70 -19.09 -20.34 -19.49
CA VAL A 70 -18.26 -21.00 -18.46
C VAL A 70 -18.65 -22.48 -18.33
N ASP A 71 -19.95 -22.79 -18.36
CA ASP A 71 -20.44 -24.18 -18.28
C ASP A 71 -20.11 -24.99 -19.55
N SER A 72 -20.16 -24.35 -20.71
CA SER A 72 -20.00 -25.03 -22.01
C SER A 72 -18.56 -25.09 -22.53
N THR A 73 -17.60 -24.35 -21.94
CA THR A 73 -16.23 -24.24 -22.44
C THR A 73 -15.18 -24.29 -21.30
N ASP A 74 -13.97 -24.77 -21.63
CA ASP A 74 -12.80 -24.73 -20.73
C ASP A 74 -11.99 -23.42 -20.87
N LEU A 75 -12.54 -22.37 -21.45
CA LEU A 75 -11.84 -21.13 -21.72
C LEU A 75 -11.61 -20.30 -20.44
N ASP A 76 -10.59 -19.46 -20.46
CA ASP A 76 -10.29 -18.56 -19.36
C ASP A 76 -11.39 -17.51 -19.15
N TRP A 77 -11.81 -17.30 -17.93
CA TRP A 77 -12.94 -16.43 -17.58
C TRP A 77 -12.75 -14.97 -18.03
N LYS A 78 -11.55 -14.44 -17.93
CA LYS A 78 -11.26 -13.07 -18.39
C LYS A 78 -11.38 -12.94 -19.91
N ARG A 79 -10.97 -13.98 -20.63
CA ARG A 79 -11.13 -14.03 -22.10
C ARG A 79 -12.61 -14.14 -22.49
N LEU A 80 -13.39 -14.95 -21.78
CA LEU A 80 -14.84 -15.07 -22.03
C LEU A 80 -15.56 -13.76 -21.74
N ALA A 81 -15.30 -13.15 -20.56
CA ALA A 81 -15.89 -11.86 -20.21
C ALA A 81 -15.54 -10.77 -21.24
N TYR A 82 -14.29 -10.73 -21.69
CA TYR A 82 -13.86 -9.80 -22.72
C TYR A 82 -14.56 -10.04 -24.07
N ALA A 83 -14.73 -11.30 -24.47
CA ALA A 83 -15.44 -11.66 -25.69
C ALA A 83 -16.94 -11.26 -25.62
N VAL A 84 -17.63 -11.64 -24.54
CA VAL A 84 -19.04 -11.28 -24.33
C VAL A 84 -19.23 -9.76 -24.33
N GLY A 85 -18.42 -9.02 -23.56
CA GLY A 85 -18.50 -7.57 -23.52
C GLY A 85 -18.27 -6.91 -24.89
N ASN A 86 -17.32 -7.42 -25.69
CA ASN A 86 -17.09 -6.92 -27.07
C ASN A 86 -18.28 -7.21 -28.00
N ILE A 87 -18.85 -8.40 -27.91
CA ILE A 87 -20.00 -8.80 -28.75
C ILE A 87 -21.21 -7.91 -28.45
N LEU A 88 -21.58 -7.81 -27.18
CA LEU A 88 -22.77 -7.03 -26.77
C LEU A 88 -22.58 -5.54 -27.11
N GLN A 89 -21.41 -4.98 -26.82
CA GLN A 89 -21.10 -3.59 -27.15
C GLN A 89 -21.12 -3.35 -28.67
N CYS A 90 -20.50 -4.24 -29.45
CA CYS A 90 -20.52 -4.15 -30.92
C CYS A 90 -21.96 -4.20 -31.43
N TRP A 91 -22.78 -5.12 -30.94
CA TRP A 91 -24.19 -5.23 -31.29
C TRP A 91 -24.99 -3.97 -31.00
N GLU A 92 -24.78 -3.39 -29.81
CA GLU A 92 -25.44 -2.13 -29.44
C GLU A 92 -25.09 -0.96 -30.39
N HIS A 93 -23.84 -0.88 -30.84
CA HIS A 93 -23.38 0.21 -31.69
C HIS A 93 -23.61 0.01 -33.17
N THR A 94 -23.69 -1.24 -33.65
CA THR A 94 -23.86 -1.56 -35.06
C THR A 94 -25.29 -2.03 -35.42
N GLY A 95 -26.01 -2.53 -34.42
CA GLY A 95 -27.31 -3.19 -34.61
C GLY A 95 -27.20 -4.65 -35.08
N GLU A 96 -25.97 -5.18 -35.28
CA GLU A 96 -25.74 -6.54 -35.83
C GLU A 96 -24.89 -7.35 -34.87
N LEU A 97 -25.35 -8.55 -34.45
CA LEU A 97 -24.73 -9.44 -33.50
C LEU A 97 -23.31 -9.91 -33.94
N ASP A 98 -23.18 -10.25 -35.19
CA ASP A 98 -21.93 -10.85 -35.75
C ASP A 98 -20.95 -9.80 -36.30
N ALA A 99 -21.29 -8.50 -36.24
CA ALA A 99 -20.41 -7.43 -36.71
C ALA A 99 -19.02 -7.42 -36.05
N VAL A 100 -18.89 -7.92 -34.81
CA VAL A 100 -17.60 -8.06 -34.13
C VAL A 100 -16.63 -8.94 -34.93
N LEU A 101 -17.11 -9.90 -35.72
CA LEU A 101 -16.30 -10.80 -36.53
C LEU A 101 -15.62 -10.11 -37.71
N GLU A 102 -16.01 -8.89 -38.07
CA GLU A 102 -15.36 -8.07 -39.09
C GLU A 102 -14.05 -7.42 -38.61
N TYR A 103 -13.79 -7.46 -37.31
CA TYR A 103 -12.65 -6.81 -36.66
C TYR A 103 -11.59 -7.83 -36.24
N ASP A 104 -10.71 -8.23 -37.14
CA ASP A 104 -9.69 -9.29 -36.92
C ASP A 104 -8.91 -9.19 -35.59
N ALA A 105 -8.66 -7.98 -35.09
CA ALA A 105 -7.93 -7.77 -33.84
C ALA A 105 -8.69 -8.22 -32.57
N TYR A 106 -10.00 -8.45 -32.69
CA TYR A 106 -10.91 -8.81 -31.59
C TYR A 106 -11.48 -10.22 -31.74
N VAL A 107 -11.12 -10.92 -32.81
CA VAL A 107 -11.65 -12.25 -33.12
C VAL A 107 -10.64 -13.34 -32.76
N ASP A 108 -10.90 -14.03 -31.66
CA ASP A 108 -10.20 -15.26 -31.29
C ASP A 108 -11.20 -16.43 -31.15
N ASP A 109 -10.72 -17.58 -30.66
CA ASP A 109 -11.58 -18.75 -30.48
C ASP A 109 -12.68 -18.52 -29.45
N ALA A 110 -12.40 -17.72 -28.40
CA ALA A 110 -13.38 -17.34 -27.39
C ALA A 110 -14.48 -16.46 -27.99
N THR A 111 -14.11 -15.46 -28.80
CA THR A 111 -15.05 -14.58 -29.48
C THR A 111 -15.95 -15.34 -30.43
N ARG A 112 -15.43 -16.29 -31.24
CA ARG A 112 -16.23 -17.11 -32.16
C ARG A 112 -17.22 -18.00 -31.41
N ALA A 113 -16.74 -18.69 -30.37
CA ALA A 113 -17.61 -19.52 -29.55
C ALA A 113 -18.71 -18.68 -28.86
N ALA A 114 -18.37 -17.49 -28.37
CA ALA A 114 -19.32 -16.59 -27.73
C ALA A 114 -20.38 -16.04 -28.70
N VAL A 115 -20.02 -15.65 -29.93
CA VAL A 115 -20.99 -15.21 -30.96
C VAL A 115 -22.00 -16.33 -31.28
N ASP A 116 -21.49 -17.54 -31.55
CA ASP A 116 -22.35 -18.69 -31.86
C ASP A 116 -23.31 -19.02 -30.72
N HIS A 117 -22.86 -18.85 -29.47
CA HIS A 117 -23.64 -19.14 -28.29
C HIS A 117 -24.65 -18.03 -28.00
N VAL A 118 -24.23 -16.75 -27.97
CA VAL A 118 -25.12 -15.60 -27.75
C VAL A 118 -26.24 -15.55 -28.79
N ALA A 119 -25.99 -15.97 -30.04
CA ALA A 119 -26.99 -16.07 -31.08
C ALA A 119 -28.16 -17.05 -30.77
N THR A 120 -27.94 -18.00 -29.86
CA THR A 120 -28.95 -18.97 -29.43
C THR A 120 -29.73 -18.55 -28.19
N LEU A 121 -29.25 -17.52 -27.48
CA LEU A 121 -29.87 -17.05 -26.23
C LEU A 121 -31.02 -16.09 -26.49
N GLU A 122 -32.09 -16.27 -25.72
CA GLU A 122 -33.18 -15.28 -25.65
C GLU A 122 -32.78 -14.17 -24.66
N THR A 123 -32.12 -13.13 -25.17
CA THR A 123 -31.68 -11.99 -24.41
C THR A 123 -32.53 -10.75 -24.64
N THR A 124 -32.36 -9.70 -23.86
CA THR A 124 -33.02 -8.41 -24.08
C THR A 124 -32.61 -7.82 -25.44
N SER A 125 -31.33 -7.93 -25.81
CA SER A 125 -30.82 -7.47 -27.12
C SER A 125 -31.41 -8.28 -28.28
N SER A 126 -31.59 -9.61 -28.15
CA SER A 126 -32.24 -10.44 -29.19
C SER A 126 -33.72 -10.06 -29.39
N ARG A 127 -34.40 -9.69 -28.31
CA ARG A 127 -35.79 -9.19 -28.36
C ARG A 127 -35.87 -7.80 -28.96
N LEU A 128 -34.95 -6.89 -28.63
CA LEU A 128 -34.82 -5.56 -29.24
C LEU A 128 -34.64 -5.70 -30.77
N ALA A 129 -33.71 -6.53 -31.21
CA ALA A 129 -33.46 -6.76 -32.64
C ALA A 129 -34.69 -7.31 -33.41
N ALA A 130 -35.55 -8.05 -32.72
CA ALA A 130 -36.78 -8.61 -33.30
C ALA A 130 -38.03 -7.72 -33.15
N TYR A 131 -37.97 -6.69 -32.30
CA TYR A 131 -39.13 -5.86 -31.99
C TYR A 131 -39.21 -4.63 -32.90
N ARG A 132 -40.45 -4.21 -33.22
CA ARG A 132 -40.76 -2.96 -33.91
C ARG A 132 -41.99 -2.34 -33.27
N ILE A 133 -41.93 -1.03 -33.03
CA ILE A 133 -43.11 -0.26 -32.67
C ILE A 133 -44.02 -0.15 -33.89
N ASP A 134 -45.31 -0.26 -33.68
CA ASP A 134 -46.34 -0.20 -34.78
C ASP A 134 -46.32 1.22 -35.39
N ASP A 135 -46.30 1.30 -36.72
CA ASP A 135 -46.27 2.56 -37.46
C ASP A 135 -47.56 3.36 -37.33
N ASP A 136 -48.65 2.73 -36.83
CA ASP A 136 -49.91 3.39 -36.56
C ASP A 136 -49.94 4.16 -35.20
N GLN A 137 -48.90 4.05 -34.37
CA GLN A 137 -48.78 4.75 -33.09
C GLN A 137 -48.12 6.11 -33.24
N ASP A 138 -48.68 7.13 -32.56
CA ASP A 138 -48.03 8.43 -32.44
C ASP A 138 -46.92 8.35 -31.37
N VAL A 139 -45.65 8.43 -31.80
CA VAL A 139 -44.48 8.21 -30.95
C VAL A 139 -43.67 9.48 -30.77
N ALA A 140 -43.40 9.82 -29.51
CA ALA A 140 -42.40 10.80 -29.15
C ALA A 140 -41.12 10.11 -28.62
N VAL A 141 -39.94 10.64 -29.00
CA VAL A 141 -38.66 10.16 -28.53
C VAL A 141 -37.97 11.30 -27.78
N VAL A 142 -37.76 11.12 -26.47
CA VAL A 142 -37.02 12.07 -25.64
C VAL A 142 -35.57 11.63 -25.56
N GLY A 143 -34.67 12.55 -25.80
CA GLY A 143 -33.23 12.24 -25.69
C GLY A 143 -32.72 11.24 -26.75
N TYR A 144 -33.18 11.30 -27.97
CA TYR A 144 -32.78 10.44 -29.09
C TYR A 144 -31.24 10.22 -29.20
N PRO A 145 -30.39 11.24 -29.03
CA PRO A 145 -28.95 11.02 -29.07
C PRO A 145 -28.40 10.06 -27.99
N GLN A 146 -29.16 9.82 -26.94
CA GLN A 146 -28.79 8.90 -25.86
C GLN A 146 -29.08 7.41 -26.16
N LEU A 147 -29.97 7.14 -27.16
CA LEU A 147 -30.29 5.78 -27.58
C LEU A 147 -29.14 5.17 -28.40
N THR A 148 -28.90 3.88 -28.23
CA THR A 148 -27.94 3.08 -29.05
C THR A 148 -28.54 2.79 -30.42
N GLU A 149 -27.75 2.33 -31.41
CA GLU A 149 -28.27 1.94 -32.72
C GLU A 149 -29.26 0.78 -32.62
N LEU A 150 -29.00 -0.18 -31.74
CA LEU A 150 -29.93 -1.29 -31.50
C LEU A 150 -31.24 -0.79 -30.88
N GLU A 151 -31.21 0.16 -29.95
CA GLU A 151 -32.40 0.76 -29.36
C GLU A 151 -33.21 1.60 -30.37
N ARG A 152 -32.49 2.31 -31.24
CA ARG A 152 -33.15 3.06 -32.33
C ARG A 152 -33.83 2.17 -33.35
N SER A 153 -33.33 0.92 -33.49
CA SER A 153 -33.88 -0.02 -34.48
C SER A 153 -35.34 -0.37 -34.27
N ILE A 154 -35.88 -0.21 -33.06
CA ILE A 154 -37.30 -0.50 -32.74
C ILE A 154 -38.27 0.61 -33.16
N LEU A 155 -37.78 1.82 -33.45
CA LEU A 155 -38.62 3.00 -33.70
C LEU A 155 -39.39 2.83 -35.02
N PRO A 156 -40.62 3.39 -35.10
CA PRO A 156 -41.40 3.39 -36.35
C PRO A 156 -40.78 4.33 -37.38
N ASP A 157 -41.27 4.31 -38.60
CA ASP A 157 -40.76 5.16 -39.69
C ASP A 157 -40.99 6.66 -39.44
N SER A 158 -41.96 7.04 -38.58
CA SER A 158 -42.29 8.42 -38.22
C SER A 158 -42.39 8.59 -36.73
N TYR A 159 -41.64 9.51 -36.16
CA TYR A 159 -41.69 9.91 -34.73
C TYR A 159 -41.18 11.34 -34.57
N ASP A 160 -41.55 11.98 -33.46
CA ASP A 160 -41.10 13.32 -33.09
C ASP A 160 -40.01 13.29 -32.02
N HIS A 161 -39.06 14.21 -32.12
CA HIS A 161 -37.94 14.32 -31.21
C HIS A 161 -38.11 15.42 -30.17
N TYR A 162 -37.82 15.11 -28.93
CA TYR A 162 -37.83 16.05 -27.82
C TYR A 162 -36.50 16.08 -27.11
N SER A 163 -35.97 17.29 -26.90
CA SER A 163 -34.76 17.47 -26.09
C SER A 163 -35.12 17.46 -24.61
N PRO A 164 -34.34 16.77 -23.75
CA PRO A 164 -34.49 16.88 -22.30
C PRO A 164 -33.95 18.21 -21.74
N PHE A 165 -33.37 19.09 -22.60
CA PHE A 165 -32.83 20.38 -22.20
C PHE A 165 -33.59 21.54 -22.81
N VAL A 166 -33.59 22.68 -22.09
CA VAL A 166 -34.06 23.99 -22.57
C VAL A 166 -32.89 24.85 -23.02
N ASP A 167 -33.21 25.92 -23.77
CA ASP A 167 -32.27 26.97 -24.07
C ASP A 167 -31.95 27.75 -22.79
N GLY A 168 -30.69 27.78 -22.40
CA GLY A 168 -30.20 28.47 -21.20
C GLY A 168 -29.12 27.67 -20.46
N ALA A 169 -28.27 28.39 -19.75
CA ALA A 169 -27.24 27.78 -18.92
C ALA A 169 -27.86 27.27 -17.61
N PHE A 170 -27.32 26.17 -17.11
CA PHE A 170 -27.56 25.73 -15.75
C PHE A 170 -26.62 26.46 -14.80
N ASP A 171 -27.17 26.96 -13.70
CA ASP A 171 -26.41 27.62 -12.65
C ASP A 171 -26.04 26.55 -11.62
N LEU A 172 -24.80 26.08 -11.70
CA LEU A 172 -24.31 24.99 -10.87
C LEU A 172 -24.23 25.46 -9.42
N PRO A 173 -24.89 24.77 -8.48
CA PRO A 173 -24.73 25.06 -7.06
C PRO A 173 -23.28 24.90 -6.58
N PRO A 174 -22.85 25.59 -5.50
CA PRO A 174 -21.50 25.46 -5.00
C PRO A 174 -21.21 24.02 -4.53
N PHE A 175 -19.95 23.58 -4.72
CA PHE A 175 -19.48 22.32 -4.19
C PHE A 175 -19.27 22.43 -2.67
N HIS A 176 -19.61 21.39 -1.93
CA HIS A 176 -19.35 21.27 -0.50
C HIS A 176 -18.09 20.43 -0.33
N ALA A 177 -16.95 21.08 -0.06
CA ALA A 177 -15.65 20.43 0.07
C ALA A 177 -15.41 19.99 1.52
N PHE A 178 -15.11 18.72 1.72
CA PHE A 178 -14.85 18.07 3.01
C PHE A 178 -13.41 17.55 3.09
N GLU A 179 -12.96 17.30 4.31
CA GLU A 179 -11.63 16.77 4.58
C GLU A 179 -11.48 15.29 4.23
N SER A 180 -12.56 14.52 4.30
CA SER A 180 -12.53 13.07 4.07
C SER A 180 -13.85 12.52 3.53
N SER A 181 -13.79 11.36 2.90
CA SER A 181 -14.97 10.59 2.50
C SER A 181 -15.87 10.23 3.69
N ALA A 182 -15.29 9.90 4.84
CA ALA A 182 -16.04 9.63 6.06
C ALA A 182 -16.85 10.85 6.51
N ALA A 183 -16.28 12.06 6.47
CA ALA A 183 -17.01 13.28 6.84
C ALA A 183 -18.17 13.59 5.88
N ILE A 184 -18.02 13.26 4.60
CA ILE A 184 -19.11 13.34 3.60
C ILE A 184 -20.23 12.38 3.99
N VAL A 185 -19.91 11.11 4.25
CA VAL A 185 -20.91 10.08 4.57
C VAL A 185 -21.62 10.38 5.90
N GLU A 186 -20.88 10.80 6.94
CA GLU A 186 -21.48 11.25 8.19
C GLU A 186 -22.48 12.40 7.95
N THR A 187 -22.12 13.35 7.09
CA THR A 187 -23.00 14.48 6.77
C THR A 187 -24.28 14.02 6.07
N VAL A 188 -24.19 13.03 5.19
CA VAL A 188 -25.37 12.43 4.53
C VAL A 188 -26.24 11.71 5.56
N VAL A 189 -25.66 10.89 6.43
CA VAL A 189 -26.37 10.18 7.51
C VAL A 189 -27.10 11.17 8.42
N ASP A 190 -26.42 12.24 8.84
CA ASP A 190 -27.01 13.27 9.70
C ASP A 190 -28.15 14.05 9.04
N ALA A 191 -28.13 14.13 7.69
CA ALA A 191 -29.16 14.84 6.91
C ALA A 191 -30.36 13.97 6.55
N VAL A 192 -30.25 12.65 6.60
CA VAL A 192 -31.31 11.72 6.24
C VAL A 192 -32.16 11.38 7.47
N ASP A 193 -33.44 11.72 7.39
CA ASP A 193 -34.46 11.26 8.34
C ASP A 193 -34.97 9.89 7.85
N ALA A 194 -34.87 8.86 8.67
CA ALA A 194 -35.32 7.51 8.33
C ALA A 194 -36.79 7.45 7.89
N ASP A 195 -37.68 8.30 8.48
CA ASP A 195 -39.09 8.39 8.10
C ASP A 195 -39.30 9.02 6.72
N ARG A 196 -38.28 9.64 6.14
CA ARG A 196 -38.26 10.29 4.82
C ARG A 196 -37.20 9.73 3.87
N ALA A 197 -36.68 8.57 4.18
CA ALA A 197 -35.63 7.92 3.37
C ALA A 197 -36.07 7.74 1.89
N ASP A 198 -37.32 7.50 1.63
CA ASP A 198 -37.89 7.40 0.28
C ASP A 198 -37.83 8.70 -0.57
N ASP A 199 -37.64 9.85 0.07
CA ASP A 199 -37.48 11.14 -0.61
C ASP A 199 -36.04 11.40 -1.06
N VAL A 200 -35.09 10.56 -0.66
CA VAL A 200 -33.65 10.78 -0.80
C VAL A 200 -33.03 9.85 -1.82
N ALA A 201 -32.05 10.37 -2.57
CA ALA A 201 -31.11 9.55 -3.31
C ALA A 201 -29.66 9.97 -3.02
N VAL A 202 -28.77 9.01 -3.07
CA VAL A 202 -27.32 9.20 -3.06
C VAL A 202 -26.77 8.68 -4.37
N VAL A 203 -26.13 9.56 -5.13
CA VAL A 203 -25.48 9.24 -6.40
C VAL A 203 -23.97 9.21 -6.18
N LEU A 204 -23.36 8.11 -6.55
CA LEU A 204 -21.93 7.87 -6.35
C LEU A 204 -21.38 6.97 -7.48
N ASP A 205 -20.07 6.90 -7.64
CA ASP A 205 -19.45 5.87 -8.47
C ASP A 205 -19.44 4.55 -7.69
N ALA A 206 -20.16 3.54 -8.21
CA ALA A 206 -20.27 2.22 -7.58
C ALA A 206 -18.89 1.54 -7.34
N GLY A 207 -17.88 1.87 -8.15
CA GLY A 207 -16.50 1.37 -7.97
C GLY A 207 -15.68 2.15 -6.96
N SER A 208 -16.22 3.23 -6.35
CA SER A 208 -15.52 4.06 -5.38
C SER A 208 -15.66 3.55 -3.95
N GLU A 209 -14.82 4.11 -3.05
CA GLU A 209 -14.92 3.83 -1.61
C GLU A 209 -16.25 4.26 -0.99
N TYR A 210 -16.94 5.25 -1.61
CA TYR A 210 -18.23 5.74 -1.11
C TYR A 210 -19.31 4.68 -1.06
N SER A 211 -19.32 3.73 -1.99
CA SER A 211 -20.32 2.64 -2.03
C SER A 211 -20.35 1.88 -0.69
N ALA A 212 -19.24 1.30 -0.30
CA ALA A 212 -19.13 0.55 0.95
C ALA A 212 -19.31 1.43 2.21
N LEU A 213 -18.82 2.67 2.16
CA LEU A 213 -18.94 3.59 3.31
C LEU A 213 -20.39 4.00 3.55
N VAL A 214 -21.15 4.35 2.51
CA VAL A 214 -22.55 4.76 2.63
C VAL A 214 -23.42 3.59 3.10
N GLU A 215 -23.27 2.41 2.52
CA GLU A 215 -24.03 1.23 2.92
C GLU A 215 -23.78 0.89 4.39
N SER A 216 -22.50 0.80 4.81
CA SER A 216 -22.15 0.51 6.20
C SER A 216 -22.67 1.58 7.18
N ALA A 217 -22.66 2.85 6.78
CA ALA A 217 -23.15 3.93 7.62
C ALA A 217 -24.69 3.91 7.75
N PHE A 218 -25.40 3.64 6.66
CA PHE A 218 -26.87 3.52 6.70
C PHE A 218 -27.32 2.30 7.50
N GLU A 219 -26.62 1.18 7.39
CA GLU A 219 -26.88 0.00 8.22
C GLU A 219 -26.67 0.29 9.71
N THR A 220 -25.57 0.95 10.03
CA THR A 220 -25.27 1.34 11.42
C THR A 220 -26.31 2.32 12.00
N ALA A 221 -26.84 3.21 11.15
CA ALA A 221 -27.84 4.18 11.53
C ALA A 221 -29.29 3.66 11.40
N GLU A 222 -29.48 2.39 11.01
CA GLU A 222 -30.78 1.77 10.75
C GLU A 222 -31.64 2.54 9.71
N ILE A 223 -30.98 3.20 8.72
CA ILE A 223 -31.62 3.90 7.62
C ILE A 223 -31.89 2.90 6.49
N PRO A 224 -33.17 2.70 6.06
CA PRO A 224 -33.45 1.80 4.95
C PRO A 224 -32.91 2.37 3.64
N PHE A 225 -32.33 1.52 2.80
CA PHE A 225 -31.80 1.88 1.48
C PHE A 225 -31.91 0.72 0.48
N TYR A 226 -31.86 1.05 -0.80
CA TYR A 226 -31.83 0.08 -1.89
C TYR A 226 -31.05 0.63 -3.11
N GLY A 227 -30.74 -0.26 -4.06
CA GLY A 227 -29.88 0.07 -5.20
C GLY A 227 -28.40 -0.22 -4.88
N GLY A 228 -27.50 0.40 -5.62
CA GLY A 228 -26.08 0.07 -5.56
C GLY A 228 -25.75 -1.27 -6.24
N PRO A 229 -24.51 -1.76 -6.18
CA PRO A 229 -24.08 -3.05 -6.75
C PRO A 229 -24.70 -4.28 -6.06
N GLY A 230 -25.53 -4.08 -5.06
CA GLY A 230 -26.44 -5.08 -4.51
C GLY A 230 -25.73 -6.26 -3.86
N PHE A 231 -25.59 -7.37 -4.57
CA PHE A 231 -25.08 -8.63 -4.05
C PHE A 231 -23.67 -8.52 -3.48
N ALA A 232 -22.79 -7.77 -4.15
CA ALA A 232 -21.41 -7.63 -3.73
C ALA A 232 -21.23 -6.72 -2.50
N ASP A 233 -22.19 -5.81 -2.29
CA ASP A 233 -22.17 -4.83 -1.19
C ASP A 233 -23.03 -5.24 0.01
N ASP A 234 -23.79 -6.34 -0.13
CA ASP A 234 -24.42 -6.96 1.03
C ASP A 234 -23.36 -7.30 2.10
N PRO A 235 -23.56 -6.90 3.37
CA PRO A 235 -22.53 -7.05 4.42
C PRO A 235 -22.08 -8.49 4.64
N ASP A 236 -22.99 -9.42 4.58
CA ASP A 236 -22.70 -10.85 4.79
C ASP A 236 -21.94 -11.42 3.60
N ASN A 237 -22.34 -11.07 2.37
CA ASN A 237 -21.63 -11.46 1.17
C ASN A 237 -20.23 -10.84 1.10
N ARG A 238 -20.09 -9.57 1.44
CA ARG A 238 -18.83 -8.85 1.47
C ARG A 238 -17.87 -9.45 2.51
N ALA A 239 -18.36 -9.70 3.72
CA ALA A 239 -17.57 -10.32 4.76
C ALA A 239 -17.18 -11.76 4.40
N PHE A 240 -18.06 -12.51 3.73
CA PHE A 240 -17.74 -13.83 3.23
C PHE A 240 -16.68 -13.83 2.12
N VAL A 241 -16.77 -12.90 1.16
CA VAL A 241 -15.71 -12.73 0.13
C VAL A 241 -14.37 -12.39 0.78
N GLN A 242 -14.37 -11.53 1.80
CA GLN A 242 -13.16 -11.21 2.56
C GLN A 242 -12.65 -12.44 3.32
N TYR A 243 -13.53 -13.24 3.90
CA TYR A 243 -13.16 -14.52 4.52
C TYR A 243 -12.47 -15.47 3.53
N LEU A 244 -13.00 -15.60 2.31
CA LEU A 244 -12.37 -16.40 1.26
C LEU A 244 -10.98 -15.86 0.87
N ARG A 245 -10.82 -14.54 0.76
CA ARG A 245 -9.52 -13.89 0.49
C ARG A 245 -8.52 -14.15 1.60
N VAL A 246 -8.97 -14.08 2.84
CA VAL A 246 -8.15 -14.40 4.02
C VAL A 246 -7.70 -15.85 4.00
N LEU A 247 -8.59 -16.79 3.75
CA LEU A 247 -8.24 -18.20 3.62
C LEU A 247 -7.20 -18.44 2.52
N ALA A 248 -7.41 -17.84 1.35
CA ALA A 248 -6.54 -18.03 0.18
C ALA A 248 -5.20 -17.30 0.31
N GLY A 249 -5.15 -16.19 1.04
CA GLY A 249 -3.99 -15.32 1.22
C GLY A 249 -3.16 -15.59 2.47
N SER A 250 -3.48 -16.62 3.22
CA SER A 250 -3.02 -16.98 4.56
C SER A 250 -1.69 -16.40 5.08
N PRO A 251 -0.55 -16.50 4.39
CA PRO A 251 0.72 -16.08 5.00
C PRO A 251 0.88 -14.57 5.18
N GLU A 252 0.17 -13.77 4.38
CA GLU A 252 0.35 -12.31 4.31
C GLU A 252 -0.79 -11.51 4.94
N VAL A 253 -1.80 -12.22 5.44
CA VAL A 253 -3.01 -11.62 6.03
C VAL A 253 -2.67 -10.86 7.31
N ARG A 254 -3.10 -9.60 7.38
CA ARG A 254 -2.95 -8.74 8.55
C ARG A 254 -4.25 -8.65 9.36
N VAL A 255 -4.15 -8.17 10.58
CA VAL A 255 -5.31 -7.94 11.45
C VAL A 255 -6.34 -7.03 10.77
N ARG A 256 -5.91 -5.95 10.12
CA ARG A 256 -6.80 -5.07 9.36
C ARG A 256 -7.61 -5.79 8.26
N ASP A 257 -7.02 -6.79 7.61
CA ASP A 257 -7.67 -7.53 6.53
C ASP A 257 -8.79 -8.45 7.04
N VAL A 258 -8.73 -8.86 8.30
CA VAL A 258 -9.74 -9.70 8.94
C VAL A 258 -10.75 -8.92 9.77
N ARG A 259 -10.53 -7.63 9.99
CA ARG A 259 -11.42 -6.79 10.81
C ARG A 259 -12.89 -6.86 10.39
N PRO A 260 -13.27 -6.76 9.09
CA PRO A 260 -14.67 -6.91 8.69
C PRO A 260 -15.28 -8.24 9.09
N ILE A 261 -14.49 -9.33 9.06
CA ILE A 261 -14.92 -10.66 9.47
C ILE A 261 -15.10 -10.69 10.99
N LEU A 262 -14.12 -10.18 11.75
CA LEU A 262 -14.14 -10.15 13.20
C LEU A 262 -15.32 -9.34 13.72
N THR A 263 -15.53 -8.16 13.16
CA THR A 263 -16.70 -7.31 13.49
C THR A 263 -18.01 -8.07 13.24
N ARG A 264 -18.12 -8.76 12.09
CA ARG A 264 -19.32 -9.52 11.74
C ARG A 264 -19.58 -10.70 12.68
N VAL A 265 -18.55 -11.28 13.27
CA VAL A 265 -18.68 -12.38 14.26
C VAL A 265 -18.68 -11.86 15.71
N GLY A 266 -18.75 -10.56 15.93
CA GLY A 266 -18.85 -9.93 17.25
C GLY A 266 -17.56 -9.85 18.04
N VAL A 267 -16.39 -9.91 17.34
CA VAL A 267 -15.06 -9.79 17.96
C VAL A 267 -14.50 -8.40 17.69
N ASP A 268 -14.18 -7.66 18.76
CA ASP A 268 -13.55 -6.35 18.68
C ASP A 268 -12.05 -6.46 18.93
N VAL A 269 -11.25 -6.01 17.98
CA VAL A 269 -9.80 -5.98 18.06
C VAL A 269 -9.32 -4.55 17.91
N GLY A 270 -8.45 -4.11 18.81
CA GLY A 270 -7.91 -2.76 18.79
C GLY A 270 -7.18 -2.43 17.50
N VAL A 271 -7.37 -1.19 17.00
CA VAL A 271 -6.75 -0.71 15.74
C VAL A 271 -5.23 -0.61 15.81
N GLU A 272 -4.67 -0.57 17.00
CA GLU A 272 -3.23 -0.60 17.26
C GLU A 272 -2.54 -1.85 16.69
N HIS A 273 -3.29 -2.92 16.48
CA HIS A 273 -2.79 -4.19 15.94
C HIS A 273 -2.98 -4.36 14.43
N ASP A 274 -3.56 -3.40 13.73
CA ASP A 274 -3.95 -3.51 12.32
C ASP A 274 -2.83 -3.93 11.38
N GLU A 275 -1.62 -3.46 11.63
CA GLU A 275 -0.47 -3.77 10.79
C GLU A 275 0.21 -5.10 11.13
N LYS A 276 -0.15 -5.74 12.24
CA LYS A 276 0.36 -7.06 12.59
C LYS A 276 -0.21 -8.13 11.68
N ARG A 277 0.60 -9.13 11.37
CA ARG A 277 0.08 -10.34 10.72
C ARG A 277 -0.79 -11.11 11.69
N LEU A 278 -1.89 -11.63 11.17
CA LEU A 278 -2.87 -12.38 11.98
C LEU A 278 -2.21 -13.49 12.79
N ARG A 279 -1.22 -14.17 12.20
CA ARG A 279 -0.47 -15.23 12.89
C ARG A 279 0.41 -14.68 14.02
N ALA A 280 1.09 -13.56 13.81
CA ALA A 280 1.91 -12.93 14.85
C ALA A 280 1.03 -12.41 16.00
N PHE A 281 -0.15 -11.91 15.68
CA PHE A 281 -1.12 -11.46 16.68
C PHE A 281 -1.56 -12.59 17.61
N SER A 282 -1.83 -13.78 17.09
CA SER A 282 -2.21 -14.94 17.92
C SER A 282 -1.05 -15.53 18.74
N ALA A 283 0.19 -15.37 18.29
CA ALA A 283 1.36 -15.89 19.01
C ALA A 283 1.78 -14.99 20.20
N VAL A 284 1.40 -13.71 20.18
CA VAL A 284 1.71 -12.78 21.29
C VAL A 284 0.92 -13.10 22.56
N ASP A 285 -0.25 -13.72 22.43
CA ASP A 285 -1.09 -14.07 23.57
C ASP A 285 -0.55 -15.28 24.39
N ASP A 286 0.37 -16.06 23.83
CA ASP A 286 0.98 -17.20 24.57
C ASP A 286 2.11 -16.76 25.55
N VAL A 287 2.59 -15.51 25.46
CA VAL A 287 3.80 -15.05 26.19
C VAL A 287 3.52 -14.10 27.37
N GLY A 288 2.29 -13.62 27.54
CA GLY A 288 1.97 -12.59 28.52
C GLY A 288 0.75 -12.85 29.41
N ALA A 289 0.63 -14.04 30.01
CA ALA A 289 -0.53 -14.44 30.81
C ALA A 289 -0.63 -13.81 32.23
N ASP A 290 -0.21 -12.56 32.42
CA ASP A 290 -0.32 -11.88 33.73
C ASP A 290 -1.26 -10.66 33.76
N ASP A 291 -1.94 -10.30 32.66
CA ASP A 291 -2.95 -9.23 32.67
C ASP A 291 -4.34 -9.77 32.23
N ALA A 292 -5.25 -9.85 33.18
CA ALA A 292 -6.56 -10.51 33.09
C ALA A 292 -7.59 -9.77 32.19
N GLY A 293 -7.16 -9.16 31.08
CA GLY A 293 -8.02 -8.47 30.14
C GLY A 293 -7.76 -8.77 28.65
N ALA A 294 -6.62 -9.37 28.31
CA ALA A 294 -6.23 -9.67 26.92
C ALA A 294 -6.64 -11.10 26.47
N ASP A 295 -7.17 -11.89 27.37
CA ASP A 295 -7.30 -13.35 27.26
C ASP A 295 -8.40 -13.86 26.30
N ASP A 296 -9.30 -12.99 25.80
CA ASP A 296 -10.46 -13.44 24.99
C ASP A 296 -10.27 -13.19 23.46
N ALA A 297 -9.63 -12.10 23.08
CA ALA A 297 -9.54 -11.73 21.67
C ALA A 297 -8.61 -12.66 20.85
N GLY A 298 -7.48 -13.08 21.42
CA GLY A 298 -6.56 -14.01 20.76
C GLY A 298 -7.14 -15.41 20.54
N ARG A 299 -7.96 -15.90 21.47
CA ARG A 299 -8.66 -17.18 21.35
C ARG A 299 -9.75 -17.14 20.28
N ASP A 300 -10.37 -15.98 20.05
CA ASP A 300 -11.43 -15.82 19.08
C ASP A 300 -10.93 -15.75 17.63
N VAL A 301 -9.66 -15.50 17.39
CA VAL A 301 -9.06 -15.52 16.04
C VAL A 301 -8.39 -16.85 15.68
N SER A 302 -8.14 -17.73 16.65
CA SER A 302 -7.46 -19.04 16.45
C SER A 302 -8.17 -19.92 15.41
N TRP A 303 -9.50 -19.92 15.41
CA TRP A 303 -10.30 -20.66 14.43
C TRP A 303 -10.04 -20.21 12.99
N LEU A 304 -9.80 -18.91 12.79
CA LEU A 304 -9.53 -18.33 11.46
C LEU A 304 -8.14 -18.78 10.97
N LEU A 305 -7.16 -18.79 11.88
CA LEU A 305 -5.82 -19.30 11.58
C LEU A 305 -5.82 -20.79 11.25
N GLU A 306 -6.54 -21.62 12.01
CA GLU A 306 -6.70 -23.05 11.70
C GLU A 306 -7.31 -23.25 10.31
N ARG A 307 -8.28 -22.39 9.92
CA ARG A 307 -8.89 -22.46 8.59
C ARG A 307 -7.94 -22.00 7.49
N CYS A 308 -7.14 -20.98 7.74
CA CYS A 308 -6.08 -20.56 6.82
C CYS A 308 -5.08 -21.71 6.55
N GLN A 309 -4.71 -22.48 7.56
CA GLN A 309 -3.80 -23.62 7.41
C GLN A 309 -4.39 -24.77 6.57
N THR A 310 -5.71 -24.92 6.57
CA THR A 310 -6.41 -26.00 5.85
C THR A 310 -7.08 -25.52 4.56
N ALA A 311 -6.89 -24.29 4.15
CA ALA A 311 -7.59 -23.64 3.03
C ALA A 311 -7.50 -24.43 1.72
N ALA A 312 -6.31 -24.93 1.37
CA ALA A 312 -6.08 -25.69 0.12
C ALA A 312 -6.92 -26.97 -0.01
N THR A 313 -7.44 -27.49 1.11
CA THR A 313 -8.30 -28.68 1.15
C THR A 313 -9.74 -28.35 1.55
N THR A 314 -10.05 -27.09 1.84
CA THR A 314 -11.38 -26.62 2.19
C THR A 314 -12.19 -26.35 0.92
N SER A 315 -13.37 -26.94 0.78
CA SER A 315 -14.31 -26.65 -0.30
C SER A 315 -15.13 -25.38 -0.02
N PHE A 316 -15.74 -24.77 -1.04
CA PHE A 316 -16.66 -23.66 -0.83
C PHE A 316 -17.84 -23.98 0.08
N PRO A 317 -18.49 -25.18 0.01
CA PRO A 317 -19.55 -25.55 0.96
C PRO A 317 -19.05 -25.58 2.41
N ASP A 318 -17.83 -26.08 2.66
CA ASP A 318 -17.27 -26.12 4.00
C ASP A 318 -16.93 -24.72 4.52
N ALA A 319 -16.44 -23.83 3.63
CA ALA A 319 -16.19 -22.44 3.96
C ALA A 319 -17.50 -21.70 4.29
N LEU A 320 -18.55 -21.86 3.44
CA LEU A 320 -19.89 -21.32 3.69
C LEU A 320 -20.43 -21.79 5.05
N ALA A 321 -20.51 -23.11 5.27
CA ALA A 321 -21.05 -23.65 6.50
C ALA A 321 -20.28 -23.22 7.76
N THR A 322 -18.99 -22.94 7.63
CA THR A 322 -18.17 -22.43 8.74
C THR A 322 -18.46 -20.96 9.02
N PHE A 323 -18.54 -20.12 7.98
CA PHE A 323 -18.83 -18.73 8.11
C PHE A 323 -20.27 -18.49 8.61
N GLU A 324 -21.28 -19.12 8.00
CA GLU A 324 -22.70 -19.03 8.40
C GLU A 324 -22.90 -19.32 9.89
N ARG A 325 -22.24 -20.36 10.42
CA ARG A 325 -22.32 -20.68 11.85
C ARG A 325 -21.66 -19.65 12.75
N ARG A 326 -20.61 -18.96 12.28
CA ARG A 326 -19.89 -17.99 13.10
C ARG A 326 -20.55 -16.62 13.04
N ALA A 327 -21.05 -16.24 11.89
CA ALA A 327 -21.68 -14.95 11.65
C ALA A 327 -23.19 -14.95 11.97
N ASP A 328 -23.77 -16.11 12.29
CA ASP A 328 -25.21 -16.30 12.49
C ASP A 328 -26.05 -15.73 11.33
N CYS A 329 -25.66 -16.09 10.10
CA CYS A 329 -26.30 -15.64 8.86
C CYS A 329 -26.58 -16.82 7.93
N ALA A 330 -27.32 -16.56 6.84
CA ALA A 330 -27.56 -17.51 5.76
C ALA A 330 -27.09 -16.90 4.43
N LEU A 331 -26.27 -17.65 3.68
CA LEU A 331 -25.72 -17.25 2.40
C LEU A 331 -26.30 -18.09 1.24
N ASP A 332 -27.61 -18.29 1.25
CA ASP A 332 -28.28 -19.14 0.25
C ASP A 332 -28.11 -18.58 -1.17
N ALA A 333 -28.25 -17.25 -1.35
CA ALA A 333 -28.03 -16.59 -2.64
C ALA A 333 -26.59 -16.75 -3.13
N PHE A 334 -25.61 -16.69 -2.22
CA PHE A 334 -24.19 -16.90 -2.56
C PHE A 334 -23.92 -18.36 -2.98
N ARG A 335 -24.55 -19.31 -2.33
CA ARG A 335 -24.50 -20.74 -2.66
C ARG A 335 -25.09 -21.03 -4.03
N GLU A 336 -26.23 -20.41 -4.35
CA GLU A 336 -26.85 -20.51 -5.68
C GLU A 336 -25.95 -19.95 -6.77
N GLU A 337 -25.28 -18.84 -6.48
CA GLU A 337 -24.35 -18.19 -7.43
C GLU A 337 -23.11 -19.03 -7.70
N LEU A 338 -22.49 -19.63 -6.67
CA LEU A 338 -21.38 -20.58 -6.84
C LEU A 338 -21.81 -21.82 -7.64
N ALA A 339 -23.04 -22.29 -7.44
CA ALA A 339 -23.58 -23.40 -8.22
C ALA A 339 -23.80 -23.02 -9.68
N ALA A 340 -24.31 -21.80 -9.96
CA ALA A 340 -24.49 -21.28 -11.30
C ALA A 340 -23.16 -21.11 -12.05
N LEU A 341 -22.08 -20.79 -11.33
CA LEU A 341 -20.72 -20.73 -11.86
C LEU A 341 -20.07 -22.11 -12.06
N GLY A 342 -20.69 -23.17 -11.57
CA GLY A 342 -20.11 -24.52 -11.61
C GLY A 342 -18.90 -24.74 -10.71
N VAL A 343 -18.64 -23.84 -9.73
CA VAL A 343 -17.46 -23.87 -8.85
C VAL A 343 -17.81 -24.25 -7.40
N LEU A 344 -19.05 -24.56 -7.11
CA LEU A 344 -19.50 -24.87 -5.74
C LEU A 344 -18.64 -25.95 -5.04
N ASP A 345 -18.25 -26.99 -5.78
CA ASP A 345 -17.47 -28.12 -5.24
C ASP A 345 -15.95 -27.91 -5.31
N ASP A 346 -15.49 -26.74 -5.81
CA ASP A 346 -14.07 -26.42 -5.92
C ASP A 346 -13.45 -26.15 -4.54
N ALA A 347 -12.12 -26.31 -4.45
CA ALA A 347 -11.35 -25.93 -3.28
C ALA A 347 -11.13 -24.40 -3.23
N VAL A 348 -11.05 -23.85 -2.01
CA VAL A 348 -10.75 -22.44 -1.74
C VAL A 348 -9.25 -22.19 -1.97
N THR A 349 -8.89 -21.85 -3.20
CA THR A 349 -7.52 -21.51 -3.60
C THR A 349 -7.44 -20.05 -4.02
N SER A 350 -6.23 -19.46 -4.04
CA SER A 350 -6.05 -18.09 -4.55
C SER A 350 -6.66 -17.94 -5.95
N ARG A 351 -6.49 -18.95 -6.81
CA ARG A 351 -7.03 -18.92 -8.18
C ARG A 351 -8.56 -18.93 -8.22
N SER A 352 -9.22 -19.79 -7.40
CA SER A 352 -10.69 -19.86 -7.37
C SER A 352 -11.28 -18.58 -6.76
N VAL A 353 -10.65 -18.04 -5.72
CA VAL A 353 -11.06 -16.77 -5.09
C VAL A 353 -10.84 -15.58 -6.02
N ASP A 354 -9.70 -15.50 -6.73
CA ASP A 354 -9.45 -14.44 -7.71
C ASP A 354 -10.45 -14.48 -8.88
N ARG A 355 -10.84 -15.68 -9.34
CA ARG A 355 -11.88 -15.85 -10.35
C ARG A 355 -13.24 -15.38 -9.86
N LEU A 356 -13.60 -15.78 -8.65
CA LEU A 356 -14.86 -15.34 -8.03
C LEU A 356 -14.87 -13.83 -7.81
N ALA A 357 -13.80 -13.25 -7.28
CA ALA A 357 -13.68 -11.80 -7.12
C ALA A 357 -13.77 -11.05 -8.46
N PHE A 358 -13.11 -11.56 -9.51
CA PHE A 358 -13.24 -11.02 -10.85
C PHE A 358 -14.69 -11.06 -11.35
N TYR A 359 -15.38 -12.18 -11.14
CA TYR A 359 -16.78 -12.33 -11.55
C TYR A 359 -17.68 -11.32 -10.84
N LEU A 360 -17.61 -11.24 -9.52
CA LEU A 360 -18.41 -10.30 -8.72
C LEU A 360 -18.14 -8.83 -9.00
N GLN A 361 -16.93 -8.49 -9.50
CA GLN A 361 -16.59 -7.14 -9.96
C GLN A 361 -17.05 -6.85 -11.38
N SER A 362 -17.23 -7.88 -12.20
CA SER A 362 -17.54 -7.75 -13.63
C SER A 362 -19.03 -7.81 -13.94
N TYR A 363 -19.80 -8.45 -13.08
CA TYR A 363 -21.20 -8.73 -13.32
C TYR A 363 -22.06 -8.38 -12.12
N GLU A 364 -23.19 -7.73 -12.40
CA GLU A 364 -24.22 -7.48 -11.40
C GLU A 364 -25.01 -8.77 -11.16
N VAL A 365 -24.98 -9.27 -9.92
CA VAL A 365 -25.77 -10.42 -9.49
C VAL A 365 -27.11 -9.91 -9.00
N PRO A 366 -28.24 -10.38 -9.55
CA PRO A 366 -29.55 -9.92 -9.12
C PRO A 366 -29.81 -10.24 -7.65
N VAL A 367 -30.31 -9.26 -6.91
CA VAL A 367 -30.77 -9.42 -5.53
C VAL A 367 -32.24 -9.07 -5.45
N ASP A 368 -33.04 -9.91 -4.80
CA ASP A 368 -34.44 -9.62 -4.53
C ASP A 368 -34.53 -8.74 -3.28
N ARG A 369 -34.53 -7.41 -3.47
CA ARG A 369 -34.66 -6.41 -2.40
C ARG A 369 -35.97 -5.63 -2.56
N GLU A 370 -36.57 -5.27 -1.43
CA GLU A 370 -37.67 -4.29 -1.42
C GLU A 370 -37.12 -2.91 -1.80
N ASN A 371 -37.76 -2.22 -2.75
CA ASN A 371 -37.37 -0.88 -3.19
C ASN A 371 -37.91 0.17 -2.20
N ASP A 372 -37.39 0.17 -0.98
CA ASP A 372 -37.83 1.02 0.13
C ASP A 372 -36.62 1.77 0.72
N GLY A 373 -36.79 3.05 1.03
CA GLY A 373 -35.78 3.88 1.60
C GLY A 373 -34.91 4.66 0.60
N VAL A 374 -33.69 5.00 1.00
CA VAL A 374 -32.76 5.81 0.20
C VAL A 374 -32.35 5.07 -1.07
N LEU A 375 -32.47 5.73 -2.22
CA LEU A 375 -31.95 5.18 -3.47
C LEU A 375 -30.44 5.40 -3.59
N LEU A 376 -29.68 4.33 -3.68
CA LEU A 376 -28.28 4.39 -4.11
C LEU A 376 -28.21 4.22 -5.63
N ALA A 377 -27.67 5.21 -6.35
CA ALA A 377 -27.59 5.21 -7.80
C ALA A 377 -26.14 5.32 -8.26
N ASP A 378 -25.76 4.45 -9.21
CA ASP A 378 -24.44 4.55 -9.83
C ASP A 378 -24.40 5.68 -10.86
N ALA A 379 -23.44 6.56 -10.70
CA ALA A 379 -23.23 7.75 -11.52
C ALA A 379 -22.94 7.48 -13.00
N LYS A 380 -22.46 6.29 -13.32
CA LYS A 380 -22.10 5.91 -14.70
C LYS A 380 -23.23 5.23 -15.46
N SER A 381 -24.16 4.64 -14.74
CA SER A 381 -25.29 3.94 -15.35
C SER A 381 -26.61 4.74 -15.30
N ALA A 382 -26.76 5.64 -14.32
CA ALA A 382 -27.94 6.49 -14.19
C ALA A 382 -27.80 7.77 -15.03
N ALA A 383 -28.82 8.10 -15.80
CA ALA A 383 -28.94 9.40 -16.47
C ALA A 383 -29.95 10.33 -15.78
N TYR A 384 -30.79 9.80 -14.90
CA TYR A 384 -31.77 10.55 -14.16
C TYR A 384 -32.16 9.86 -12.84
N VAL A 385 -32.40 10.64 -11.79
CA VAL A 385 -32.86 10.16 -10.49
C VAL A 385 -34.15 10.90 -10.12
N ASP A 386 -35.16 10.15 -9.73
CA ASP A 386 -36.47 10.70 -9.41
C ASP A 386 -36.73 10.70 -7.91
N ARG A 387 -36.00 11.57 -7.20
CA ARG A 387 -36.12 11.85 -5.79
C ARG A 387 -36.06 13.37 -5.53
N PRO A 388 -36.81 13.88 -4.55
CA PRO A 388 -36.80 15.32 -4.21
C PRO A 388 -35.41 15.81 -3.78
N LEU A 389 -34.69 15.03 -2.96
CA LEU A 389 -33.38 15.36 -2.41
C LEU A 389 -32.33 14.43 -2.96
N VAL A 390 -31.26 14.98 -3.54
CA VAL A 390 -30.18 14.18 -4.15
C VAL A 390 -28.82 14.67 -3.63
N PHE A 391 -28.06 13.74 -3.07
CA PHE A 391 -26.66 13.90 -2.72
C PHE A 391 -25.79 13.28 -3.80
N PHE A 392 -24.82 14.04 -4.33
CA PHE A 392 -23.83 13.60 -5.28
C PHE A 392 -22.47 13.50 -4.57
N LEU A 393 -21.90 12.29 -4.48
CA LEU A 393 -20.71 12.05 -3.69
C LEU A 393 -19.48 11.84 -4.57
N GLY A 394 -18.42 12.57 -4.26
CA GLY A 394 -17.11 12.45 -4.89
C GLY A 394 -16.98 13.32 -6.13
N LEU A 395 -17.70 13.10 -7.20
CA LEU A 395 -17.68 13.89 -8.45
C LEU A 395 -16.27 14.04 -9.05
N ASP A 396 -15.33 13.18 -8.64
CA ASP A 396 -13.94 13.19 -9.04
C ASP A 396 -13.72 12.53 -10.42
N GLU A 397 -12.46 12.35 -10.80
CA GLU A 397 -12.09 11.73 -12.08
C GLU A 397 -12.72 10.36 -12.30
N SER A 398 -13.09 9.63 -11.23
CA SER A 398 -13.74 8.32 -11.32
C SER A 398 -15.12 8.38 -12.00
N TRP A 399 -15.79 9.52 -11.94
CA TRP A 399 -17.08 9.74 -12.62
C TRP A 399 -16.94 9.89 -14.14
N THR A 400 -15.71 10.10 -14.64
CA THR A 400 -15.47 10.17 -16.07
C THR A 400 -15.51 8.78 -16.69
N HIS A 401 -16.38 8.56 -17.67
CA HIS A 401 -16.37 7.30 -18.40
C HIS A 401 -15.08 7.13 -19.17
N SER A 402 -14.40 6.01 -19.01
CA SER A 402 -13.28 5.66 -19.87
C SER A 402 -13.77 5.52 -21.32
N ALA A 403 -13.13 6.25 -22.23
CA ALA A 403 -13.46 6.17 -23.65
C ALA A 403 -13.15 4.75 -24.18
N PRO A 404 -14.16 3.99 -24.65
CA PRO A 404 -13.91 2.68 -25.23
C PRO A 404 -13.03 2.82 -26.46
N GLN A 405 -11.84 2.18 -26.43
CA GLN A 405 -10.95 2.19 -27.60
C GLN A 405 -11.33 1.06 -28.58
N ARG A 406 -12.62 0.95 -28.89
CA ARG A 406 -13.17 -0.06 -29.80
C ARG A 406 -13.45 0.53 -31.18
N PRO A 407 -13.14 -0.17 -32.28
CA PRO A 407 -13.29 0.37 -33.63
C PRO A 407 -14.76 0.55 -34.06
N TRP A 408 -15.70 -0.11 -33.43
CA TRP A 408 -17.16 0.00 -33.69
C TRP A 408 -17.82 1.12 -32.89
N VAL A 409 -17.11 1.77 -31.97
CA VAL A 409 -17.66 2.86 -31.16
C VAL A 409 -17.30 4.20 -31.80
N ASP A 410 -18.30 4.97 -32.17
CA ASP A 410 -18.12 6.39 -32.48
C ASP A 410 -17.85 7.13 -31.16
N ARG A 411 -16.57 7.53 -30.99
CA ARG A 411 -16.07 8.15 -29.75
C ARG A 411 -16.71 9.50 -29.46
N ASP A 412 -16.94 10.30 -30.50
CA ASP A 412 -17.51 11.64 -30.34
C ASP A 412 -19.01 11.54 -29.97
N ALA A 413 -19.72 10.62 -30.59
CA ALA A 413 -21.13 10.34 -30.26
C ALA A 413 -21.24 9.75 -28.84
N GLN A 414 -20.36 8.82 -28.46
CA GLN A 414 -20.34 8.25 -27.11
C GLN A 414 -20.00 9.29 -26.05
N TYR A 415 -18.98 10.11 -26.29
CA TYR A 415 -18.61 11.20 -25.39
C TYR A 415 -19.76 12.20 -25.21
N THR A 416 -20.37 12.61 -26.31
CA THR A 416 -21.56 13.50 -26.26
C THR A 416 -22.69 12.88 -25.45
N ARG A 417 -22.93 11.58 -25.59
CA ARG A 417 -23.94 10.84 -24.85
C ARG A 417 -23.65 10.84 -23.33
N ASN A 418 -22.40 10.54 -22.97
CA ASN A 418 -21.96 10.53 -21.58
C ASN A 418 -22.06 11.93 -20.93
N VAL A 419 -21.64 12.98 -21.65
CA VAL A 419 -21.77 14.36 -21.16
C VAL A 419 -23.24 14.78 -21.01
N HIS A 420 -24.12 14.38 -21.93
CA HIS A 420 -25.55 14.65 -21.81
C HIS A 420 -26.19 13.93 -20.62
N GLY A 421 -25.87 12.64 -20.43
CA GLY A 421 -26.32 11.87 -19.25
C GLY A 421 -25.84 12.50 -17.96
N PHE A 422 -24.58 12.84 -17.87
CA PHE A 422 -23.98 13.52 -16.72
C PHE A 422 -24.67 14.86 -16.40
N GLN A 423 -24.90 15.73 -17.42
CA GLN A 423 -25.60 16.99 -17.23
C GLN A 423 -27.05 16.79 -16.71
N GLN A 424 -27.75 15.81 -17.24
CA GLN A 424 -29.12 15.50 -16.83
C GLN A 424 -29.15 14.94 -15.41
N LEU A 425 -28.21 14.04 -15.09
CA LEU A 425 -28.09 13.42 -13.77
C LEU A 425 -27.84 14.47 -12.67
N LEU A 426 -26.88 15.39 -12.88
CA LEU A 426 -26.56 16.42 -11.91
C LEU A 426 -27.72 17.38 -11.60
N GLN A 427 -28.70 17.48 -12.49
CA GLN A 427 -29.88 18.34 -12.30
C GLN A 427 -31.10 17.53 -11.83
N SER A 428 -30.92 16.28 -11.42
CA SER A 428 -31.97 15.47 -10.83
C SER A 428 -32.32 15.95 -9.43
N GLY A 429 -33.60 15.84 -9.05
CA GLY A 429 -34.11 16.27 -7.77
C GLY A 429 -34.51 17.76 -7.73
N VAL A 430 -35.13 18.15 -6.63
CA VAL A 430 -35.48 19.55 -6.32
C VAL A 430 -34.37 20.25 -5.58
N GLU A 431 -33.72 19.55 -4.67
CA GLU A 431 -32.57 19.98 -3.92
C GLU A 431 -31.37 19.06 -4.26
N GLN A 432 -30.24 19.68 -4.68
CA GLN A 432 -29.03 19.01 -5.06
C GLN A 432 -27.89 19.45 -4.17
N TYR A 433 -27.11 18.49 -3.64
CA TYR A 433 -25.92 18.72 -2.84
C TYR A 433 -24.72 18.00 -3.44
N TYR A 434 -23.69 18.73 -3.83
CA TYR A 434 -22.45 18.19 -4.42
C TYR A 434 -21.38 18.11 -3.34
N LEU A 435 -21.21 16.92 -2.76
CA LEU A 435 -20.32 16.66 -1.64
C LEU A 435 -19.00 16.06 -2.16
N VAL A 436 -17.92 16.81 -2.02
CA VAL A 436 -16.63 16.47 -2.64
C VAL A 436 -15.51 16.50 -1.63
N GLN A 437 -14.45 15.76 -1.93
CA GLN A 437 -13.20 15.81 -1.19
C GLN A 437 -12.19 16.65 -1.97
N ASP A 438 -11.56 17.65 -1.34
CA ASP A 438 -10.60 18.53 -2.02
C ASP A 438 -9.22 17.91 -2.17
N ALA A 439 -8.83 17.03 -1.23
CA ALA A 439 -7.56 16.32 -1.27
C ALA A 439 -7.70 14.91 -0.67
N ARG A 440 -6.90 13.96 -1.18
CA ARG A 440 -6.82 12.57 -0.70
C ARG A 440 -5.34 12.18 -0.54
N GLY A 441 -4.97 11.76 0.67
CA GLY A 441 -3.57 11.40 0.96
C GLY A 441 -2.55 12.52 0.66
N GLY A 442 -2.93 13.79 0.86
CA GLY A 442 -2.09 14.96 0.61
C GLY A 442 -2.03 15.44 -0.85
N SER A 443 -2.66 14.71 -1.79
CA SER A 443 -2.75 15.12 -3.20
C SER A 443 -4.12 15.73 -3.50
N PRO A 444 -4.21 16.76 -4.35
CA PRO A 444 -5.49 17.30 -4.79
C PRO A 444 -6.34 16.22 -5.44
N VAL A 445 -7.66 16.27 -5.19
CA VAL A 445 -8.62 15.44 -5.91
C VAL A 445 -9.05 16.17 -7.17
N THR A 446 -8.79 15.55 -8.33
CA THR A 446 -9.16 16.13 -9.62
C THR A 446 -10.66 15.94 -9.86
N PRO A 447 -11.43 17.01 -10.10
CA PRO A 447 -12.83 16.90 -10.47
C PRO A 447 -13.03 16.14 -11.78
N CYS A 448 -14.23 15.59 -11.98
CA CYS A 448 -14.63 14.92 -13.20
C CYS A 448 -14.34 15.79 -14.44
N LEU A 449 -13.69 15.22 -15.46
CA LEU A 449 -13.26 15.95 -16.67
C LEU A 449 -14.41 16.62 -17.43
N TYR A 450 -15.65 16.14 -17.27
CA TYR A 450 -16.81 16.77 -17.91
C TYR A 450 -17.05 18.21 -17.42
N PHE A 451 -16.65 18.54 -16.20
CA PHE A 451 -16.76 19.90 -15.70
C PHE A 451 -15.88 20.91 -16.45
N GLU A 452 -14.67 20.52 -16.87
CA GLU A 452 -13.80 21.42 -17.65
C GLU A 452 -14.47 21.86 -18.97
N GLU A 453 -15.11 20.90 -19.64
CA GLU A 453 -15.82 21.20 -20.89
C GLU A 453 -17.11 22.00 -20.66
N LEU A 454 -17.88 21.61 -19.63
CA LEU A 454 -19.18 22.23 -19.35
C LEU A 454 -19.06 23.65 -18.80
N LEU A 455 -18.03 23.93 -18.02
CA LEU A 455 -17.79 25.24 -17.41
C LEU A 455 -16.83 26.10 -18.24
N GLU A 456 -16.22 25.54 -19.30
CA GLU A 456 -15.22 26.21 -20.15
C GLU A 456 -14.06 26.81 -19.33
N THR A 457 -13.66 26.12 -18.25
CA THR A 457 -12.65 26.59 -17.27
C THR A 457 -11.75 25.42 -16.86
N SER A 458 -10.44 25.66 -16.79
CA SER A 458 -9.48 24.69 -16.25
C SER A 458 -9.33 24.87 -14.75
N PHE A 459 -9.26 23.74 -14.01
CA PHE A 459 -9.07 23.68 -12.57
C PHE A 459 -8.29 22.41 -12.19
N GLU A 460 -7.60 22.44 -11.05
CA GLU A 460 -6.84 21.29 -10.54
C GLU A 460 -7.57 20.62 -9.37
N ARG A 461 -8.43 21.36 -8.68
CA ARG A 461 -9.16 20.89 -7.50
C ARG A 461 -10.54 21.55 -7.39
N PHE A 462 -11.40 21.00 -6.53
CA PHE A 462 -12.74 21.54 -6.34
C PHE A 462 -12.79 22.95 -5.73
N THR A 463 -11.81 23.29 -4.90
CA THR A 463 -11.72 24.64 -4.31
C THR A 463 -11.30 25.73 -5.31
N ASP A 464 -10.92 25.39 -6.52
CA ASP A 464 -10.74 26.33 -7.62
C ASP A 464 -12.09 26.74 -8.25
N LEU A 465 -13.14 25.99 -7.97
CA LEU A 465 -14.52 26.27 -8.37
C LEU A 465 -15.31 26.94 -7.24
N ASP A 466 -16.56 27.34 -7.51
CA ASP A 466 -17.43 27.88 -6.45
C ASP A 466 -17.72 26.79 -5.41
N SER A 467 -17.15 26.93 -4.21
CA SER A 467 -17.16 25.90 -3.20
C SER A 467 -17.29 26.47 -1.79
N ALA A 468 -18.00 25.71 -0.94
CA ALA A 468 -18.07 25.92 0.51
C ALA A 468 -17.20 24.87 1.19
N VAL A 469 -16.13 25.30 1.85
CA VAL A 469 -15.22 24.39 2.57
C VAL A 469 -15.77 24.10 3.96
N HIS A 470 -15.99 22.80 4.23
CA HIS A 470 -16.43 22.29 5.53
C HIS A 470 -15.22 21.75 6.29
N ALA A 471 -14.38 22.63 6.80
CA ALA A 471 -13.33 22.21 7.71
C ALA A 471 -13.93 21.96 9.11
N ARG A 472 -13.80 20.75 9.62
CA ARG A 472 -14.00 20.48 11.05
C ARG A 472 -12.93 21.29 11.79
N ARG A 473 -13.31 22.45 12.31
CA ARG A 473 -12.50 23.07 13.35
C ARG A 473 -12.72 22.23 14.58
N PRO A 474 -11.68 21.61 15.17
CA PRO A 474 -11.83 21.02 16.48
C PRO A 474 -12.19 22.15 17.43
N SER A 475 -13.49 22.36 17.67
CA SER A 475 -13.91 23.11 18.84
C SER A 475 -13.51 22.22 20.02
N GLY A 476 -12.89 22.77 21.06
CA GLY A 476 -12.48 21.96 22.21
C GLY A 476 -13.66 21.33 22.98
N ARG A 477 -14.83 21.23 22.34
CA ARG A 477 -16.04 20.59 22.83
C ARG A 477 -16.56 19.48 21.92
N ASP A 478 -16.15 19.43 20.64
CA ASP A 478 -16.61 18.45 19.67
C ASP A 478 -15.46 17.48 19.31
N VAL A 479 -14.84 16.90 20.32
CA VAL A 479 -14.03 15.71 20.13
C VAL A 479 -15.02 14.55 19.98
N VAL A 480 -15.54 14.41 18.76
CA VAL A 480 -16.30 13.23 18.38
C VAL A 480 -15.36 12.06 18.43
N GLY A 481 -15.61 11.16 19.34
CA GLY A 481 -14.97 9.87 19.43
C GLY A 481 -14.14 9.63 20.68
N PHE A 482 -13.45 10.61 21.26
CA PHE A 482 -12.65 10.38 22.45
C PHE A 482 -12.64 11.59 23.37
N GLU A 483 -13.71 11.76 24.17
CA GLU A 483 -13.56 12.51 25.41
C GLU A 483 -12.70 11.69 26.37
N ARG A 484 -11.39 11.80 26.23
CA ARG A 484 -10.53 11.43 27.35
C ARG A 484 -10.41 12.63 28.27
N GLU A 485 -10.79 12.44 29.52
CA GLU A 485 -10.31 13.32 30.57
C GLU A 485 -8.77 13.34 30.49
N PRO A 486 -8.13 14.52 30.53
CA PRO A 486 -6.68 14.59 30.56
C PRO A 486 -6.20 13.73 31.71
N THR A 487 -5.51 12.65 31.38
CA THR A 487 -4.80 11.84 32.39
C THR A 487 -3.64 12.69 32.89
N ASP A 488 -3.61 12.93 34.20
CA ASP A 488 -2.50 13.60 34.85
C ASP A 488 -1.31 12.61 34.94
N VAL A 489 -0.65 12.43 33.77
CA VAL A 489 0.51 11.54 33.64
C VAL A 489 1.75 12.40 33.60
N GLU A 490 2.64 12.23 34.57
CA GLU A 490 3.97 12.82 34.49
C GLU A 490 4.75 12.16 33.33
N PRO A 491 5.22 12.92 32.33
CA PRO A 491 5.94 12.35 31.21
C PRO A 491 7.27 11.74 31.68
N GLU A 492 7.47 10.48 31.36
CA GLU A 492 8.71 9.77 31.67
C GLU A 492 9.86 10.30 30.80
N THR A 493 10.96 10.65 31.47
CA THR A 493 12.14 11.19 30.78
C THR A 493 12.97 10.05 30.15
N ALA A 494 13.28 10.15 28.87
CA ALA A 494 14.20 9.23 28.21
C ALA A 494 15.65 9.56 28.62
N SER A 495 16.38 8.57 29.11
CA SER A 495 17.81 8.67 29.46
C SER A 495 18.72 8.20 28.34
N THR A 496 18.22 7.30 27.48
CA THR A 496 18.99 6.63 26.43
C THR A 496 18.18 6.41 25.16
N LEU A 497 18.85 6.38 24.00
CA LEU A 497 18.30 6.07 22.69
C LEU A 497 18.99 4.84 22.08
N SER A 498 18.22 3.94 21.49
CA SER A 498 18.77 2.89 20.62
C SER A 498 19.10 3.45 19.23
N GLN A 499 19.88 2.72 18.45
CA GLN A 499 20.22 3.14 17.09
C GLN A 499 18.98 3.26 16.17
N SER A 500 18.02 2.34 16.32
CA SER A 500 16.77 2.38 15.55
C SER A 500 15.90 3.56 15.96
N THR A 501 15.71 3.76 17.27
CA THR A 501 14.97 4.90 17.82
C THR A 501 15.56 6.23 17.35
N LEU A 502 16.90 6.37 17.42
CA LEU A 502 17.60 7.58 16.97
C LEU A 502 17.42 7.80 15.46
N GLY A 503 17.54 6.74 14.65
CA GLY A 503 17.36 6.81 13.20
C GLY A 503 15.95 7.25 12.80
N THR A 504 14.91 6.63 13.37
CA THR A 504 13.51 7.01 13.13
C THR A 504 13.24 8.45 13.57
N TYR A 505 13.72 8.84 14.76
CA TYR A 505 13.54 10.19 15.29
C TYR A 505 14.21 11.27 14.42
N VAL A 506 15.40 10.98 13.87
CA VAL A 506 16.13 11.90 12.98
C VAL A 506 15.43 12.01 11.63
N ASN A 507 14.87 10.92 11.10
CA ASN A 507 14.11 10.92 9.84
C ASN A 507 12.75 11.61 9.99
N SER A 508 11.96 11.26 11.01
CA SER A 508 10.68 11.87 11.34
C SER A 508 10.37 11.74 12.83
N PRO A 509 10.44 12.83 13.61
CA PRO A 509 10.05 12.78 15.01
C PRO A 509 8.60 12.33 15.24
N ARG A 510 7.69 12.66 14.32
CA ARG A 510 6.28 12.26 14.42
C ARG A 510 6.06 10.78 14.16
N ASP A 511 6.79 10.18 13.22
CA ASP A 511 6.77 8.72 13.00
C ASP A 511 7.26 7.97 14.25
N HIS A 512 8.33 8.48 14.88
CA HIS A 512 8.78 7.98 16.17
C HIS A 512 7.70 8.07 17.27
N PHE A 513 6.91 9.15 17.29
CA PHE A 513 5.81 9.31 18.23
C PHE A 513 4.70 8.28 17.93
N PHE A 514 4.27 8.13 16.68
CA PHE A 514 3.25 7.17 16.32
C PHE A 514 3.66 5.73 16.61
N GLY A 515 4.92 5.38 16.42
CA GLY A 515 5.46 4.06 16.79
C GLY A 515 5.45 3.74 18.30
N ARG A 516 5.01 4.69 19.13
CA ARG A 516 4.72 4.47 20.55
C ARG A 516 3.23 4.26 20.84
N LEU A 517 2.38 4.53 19.87
CA LEU A 517 0.93 4.43 19.98
C LEU A 517 0.38 3.24 19.18
N VAL A 518 1.02 2.97 18.04
CA VAL A 518 0.57 1.94 17.07
C VAL A 518 1.78 1.11 16.66
N ASP A 519 1.58 -0.19 16.57
CA ASP A 519 2.60 -1.10 16.09
C ASP A 519 2.97 -0.79 14.63
N GLY A 520 4.25 -0.90 14.33
CA GLY A 520 4.73 -0.79 12.95
C GLY A 520 4.34 -2.02 12.11
N PRO A 521 4.44 -1.92 10.77
CA PRO A 521 4.10 -3.02 9.89
C PRO A 521 5.00 -4.23 10.15
N ASP A 522 4.40 -5.40 10.21
CA ASP A 522 5.09 -6.67 10.36
C ASP A 522 5.87 -7.02 9.09
N ARG A 523 7.10 -7.48 9.22
CA ARG A 523 8.00 -7.75 8.09
C ARG A 523 8.68 -9.11 8.25
N ASP A 524 8.49 -9.98 7.27
CA ASP A 524 8.99 -11.36 7.24
C ASP A 524 10.48 -11.47 7.51
N TYR A 525 11.24 -10.53 6.94
CA TYR A 525 12.69 -10.53 7.07
C TYR A 525 13.19 -10.30 8.50
N PHE A 526 12.33 -9.78 9.41
CA PHE A 526 12.69 -9.70 10.83
C PHE A 526 12.69 -11.09 11.47
N ALA A 527 11.65 -11.90 11.23
CA ALA A 527 11.58 -13.26 11.77
C ALA A 527 12.72 -14.14 11.22
N GLU A 528 12.98 -14.07 9.91
CA GLU A 528 14.10 -14.79 9.29
C GLU A 528 15.44 -14.29 9.82
N GLY A 529 15.61 -12.95 9.96
CA GLY A 529 16.82 -12.34 10.50
C GLY A 529 17.13 -12.82 11.91
N ASN A 530 16.14 -12.86 12.80
CA ASN A 530 16.30 -13.32 14.17
C ASN A 530 16.76 -14.78 14.21
N LEU A 531 16.19 -15.66 13.38
CA LEU A 531 16.65 -17.05 13.31
C LEU A 531 18.11 -17.19 12.84
N PHE A 532 18.55 -16.38 11.90
CA PHE A 532 19.98 -16.36 11.55
C PHE A 532 20.86 -15.88 12.69
N HIS A 533 20.43 -14.88 13.47
CA HIS A 533 21.14 -14.44 14.68
C HIS A 533 21.20 -15.56 15.72
N ASP A 534 20.09 -16.26 15.99
CA ASP A 534 20.02 -17.40 16.90
C ASP A 534 20.99 -18.51 16.49
N PHE A 535 21.06 -18.83 15.18
CA PHE A 535 22.00 -19.83 14.68
C PHE A 535 23.47 -19.36 14.76
N ALA A 536 23.73 -18.10 14.47
CA ALA A 536 25.08 -17.54 14.62
C ALA A 536 25.55 -17.60 16.08
N GLU A 537 24.67 -17.36 17.03
CA GLU A 537 24.95 -17.53 18.47
C GLU A 537 25.25 -18.99 18.82
N LEU A 538 24.47 -19.94 18.29
CA LEU A 538 24.76 -21.38 18.44
C LEU A 538 26.11 -21.75 17.82
N ALA A 539 26.41 -21.25 16.62
CA ALA A 539 27.68 -21.52 15.92
C ALA A 539 28.88 -21.00 16.68
N VAL A 540 28.77 -19.81 17.28
CA VAL A 540 29.82 -19.22 18.12
C VAL A 540 30.04 -20.03 19.40
N THR A 541 28.96 -20.49 20.03
CA THR A 541 29.06 -21.16 21.32
C THR A 541 29.38 -22.67 21.21
N HIS A 542 29.00 -23.29 20.11
CA HIS A 542 29.16 -24.72 19.87
C HIS A 542 29.73 -25.02 18.45
N PRO A 543 30.91 -24.52 18.08
CA PRO A 543 31.43 -24.63 16.72
C PRO A 543 31.61 -26.07 16.24
N GLU A 544 32.11 -26.98 17.10
CA GLU A 544 32.27 -28.40 16.75
C GLU A 544 30.93 -29.13 16.53
N PHE A 545 29.85 -28.61 17.07
CA PHE A 545 28.50 -29.20 16.92
C PHE A 545 27.86 -28.79 15.60
N VAL A 546 27.99 -27.55 15.18
CA VAL A 546 27.40 -27.03 13.95
C VAL A 546 28.18 -27.38 12.68
N ASP A 547 29.37 -27.92 12.82
CA ASP A 547 30.21 -28.45 11.71
C ASP A 547 29.64 -29.75 11.13
N ASP A 548 28.60 -30.32 11.74
CA ASP A 548 27.90 -31.52 11.25
C ASP A 548 26.79 -31.10 10.25
N ASP A 549 26.88 -31.60 9.02
CA ASP A 549 25.92 -31.37 7.95
C ASP A 549 24.46 -31.70 8.34
N ASP A 550 24.26 -32.72 9.20
CA ASP A 550 22.93 -33.11 9.68
C ASP A 550 22.35 -32.03 10.61
N VAL A 551 23.18 -31.35 11.40
CA VAL A 551 22.75 -30.23 12.27
C VAL A 551 22.32 -29.02 11.44
N VAL A 552 23.06 -28.69 10.38
CA VAL A 552 22.68 -27.62 9.45
C VAL A 552 21.36 -27.96 8.74
N ALA A 553 21.17 -29.22 8.34
CA ALA A 553 19.91 -29.66 7.71
C ALA A 553 18.71 -29.54 8.65
N ASP A 554 18.87 -29.99 9.93
CA ASP A 554 17.84 -29.86 10.95
C ASP A 554 17.55 -28.39 11.28
N ALA A 555 18.58 -27.55 11.33
CA ALA A 555 18.40 -26.10 11.53
C ALA A 555 17.62 -25.43 10.40
N VAL A 556 17.85 -25.83 9.15
CA VAL A 556 17.04 -25.37 7.99
C VAL A 556 15.58 -25.78 8.16
N ASP A 557 15.31 -26.99 8.62
CA ASP A 557 13.94 -27.45 8.85
C ASP A 557 13.27 -26.69 10.00
N VAL A 558 14.00 -26.35 11.07
CA VAL A 558 13.52 -25.45 12.14
C VAL A 558 13.18 -24.06 11.58
N MET A 559 14.06 -23.48 10.76
CA MET A 559 13.80 -22.18 10.14
C MET A 559 12.56 -22.20 9.25
N LEU A 560 12.39 -23.22 8.44
CA LEU A 560 11.21 -23.37 7.58
C LEU A 560 9.93 -23.52 8.40
N ASP A 561 9.97 -24.30 9.48
CA ASP A 561 8.80 -24.50 10.35
C ASP A 561 8.42 -23.19 11.08
N ARG A 562 9.38 -22.55 11.73
CA ARG A 562 9.18 -21.28 12.45
C ARG A 562 8.69 -20.14 11.55
N THR A 563 9.07 -20.14 10.29
CA THR A 563 8.68 -19.13 9.31
C THR A 563 7.60 -19.60 8.32
N ARG A 564 7.02 -20.76 8.53
CA ARG A 564 6.00 -21.36 7.65
C ARG A 564 4.79 -20.45 7.44
N GLY A 565 4.40 -19.71 8.46
CA GLY A 565 3.28 -18.79 8.39
C GLY A 565 3.54 -17.50 7.60
N PHE A 566 4.81 -17.24 7.21
CA PHE A 566 5.21 -16.07 6.42
C PHE A 566 5.54 -16.42 4.97
N ALA A 567 5.32 -17.66 4.54
CA ALA A 567 5.72 -18.11 3.23
C ALA A 567 4.66 -18.99 2.56
N ARG A 568 4.70 -19.03 1.25
CA ARG A 568 3.89 -19.95 0.44
C ARG A 568 4.63 -21.28 0.31
N ASP A 569 3.92 -22.38 0.29
CA ASP A 569 4.51 -23.72 0.11
C ASP A 569 5.32 -23.83 -1.20
N VAL A 570 4.91 -23.07 -2.25
CA VAL A 570 5.62 -23.02 -3.54
C VAL A 570 7.02 -22.41 -3.43
N ASP A 571 7.27 -21.57 -2.43
CA ASP A 571 8.54 -20.88 -2.22
C ASP A 571 9.50 -21.69 -1.32
N GLU A 572 9.03 -22.78 -0.70
CA GLU A 572 9.83 -23.60 0.22
C GLU A 572 11.16 -24.08 -0.35
N PRO A 573 11.25 -24.62 -1.59
CA PRO A 573 12.54 -25.07 -2.14
C PRO A 573 13.56 -23.94 -2.24
N THR A 574 13.12 -22.74 -2.64
CA THR A 574 13.99 -21.55 -2.75
C THR A 574 14.43 -21.08 -1.37
N ARG A 575 13.53 -21.06 -0.41
CA ARG A 575 13.83 -20.67 0.98
C ARG A 575 14.76 -21.67 1.63
N ARG A 576 14.53 -22.96 1.44
CA ARG A 576 15.42 -24.04 1.90
C ARG A 576 16.84 -23.85 1.42
N THR A 577 17.01 -23.57 0.12
CA THR A 577 18.33 -23.32 -0.46
C THR A 577 18.97 -22.07 0.13
N ARG A 578 18.22 -20.96 0.27
CA ARG A 578 18.70 -19.72 0.84
C ARG A 578 19.09 -19.87 2.31
N PHE A 579 18.29 -20.55 3.12
CA PHE A 579 18.57 -20.78 4.52
C PHE A 579 19.83 -21.64 4.68
N ARG A 580 19.89 -22.74 3.94
CA ARG A 580 21.09 -23.62 3.97
C ARG A 580 22.35 -22.83 3.62
N ALA A 581 22.36 -22.10 2.51
CA ALA A 581 23.54 -21.33 2.11
C ALA A 581 23.93 -20.28 3.15
N GLY A 582 22.97 -19.57 3.75
CA GLY A 582 23.26 -18.62 4.82
C GLY A 582 23.83 -19.27 6.08
N LEU A 583 23.30 -20.44 6.49
CA LEU A 583 23.82 -21.19 7.65
C LEU A 583 25.23 -21.75 7.38
N GLU A 584 25.45 -22.32 6.19
CA GLU A 584 26.78 -22.80 5.77
C GLU A 584 27.80 -21.66 5.77
N THR A 585 27.43 -20.47 5.25
CA THR A 585 28.29 -19.27 5.30
C THR A 585 28.63 -18.87 6.73
N ILE A 586 27.69 -18.98 7.69
CA ILE A 586 27.93 -18.69 9.10
C ILE A 586 28.93 -19.70 9.67
N VAL A 587 28.76 -21.00 9.42
CA VAL A 587 29.66 -22.05 9.91
C VAL A 587 31.07 -21.85 9.34
N GLU A 588 31.21 -21.70 8.02
CA GLU A 588 32.50 -21.48 7.35
C GLU A 588 33.21 -20.20 7.85
N PHE A 589 32.41 -19.13 8.10
CA PHE A 589 32.98 -17.89 8.62
C PHE A 589 33.59 -18.06 10.00
N PHE A 590 32.92 -18.72 10.93
CA PHE A 590 33.45 -18.91 12.29
C PHE A 590 34.54 -19.97 12.39
N ASP A 591 34.55 -20.96 11.45
CA ASP A 591 35.69 -21.88 11.33
C ASP A 591 36.96 -21.15 10.84
N ALA A 592 36.79 -20.30 9.82
CA ALA A 592 37.93 -19.49 9.31
C ALA A 592 38.33 -18.36 10.25
N ASN A 593 37.43 -17.85 11.09
CA ASN A 593 37.65 -16.73 12.01
C ASN A 593 37.28 -17.11 13.46
N PRO A 594 37.95 -18.05 14.08
CA PRO A 594 37.62 -18.48 15.43
C PRO A 594 37.77 -17.36 16.45
N LEU A 595 36.94 -17.40 17.51
CA LEU A 595 37.05 -16.41 18.57
C LEU A 595 38.34 -16.54 19.33
N GLU A 596 38.91 -15.39 19.73
CA GLU A 596 40.06 -15.36 20.63
C GLU A 596 39.67 -15.77 22.06
N GLY A 597 40.14 -16.90 22.56
CA GLY A 597 39.97 -17.44 23.89
C GLY A 597 38.65 -18.29 24.04
N ASP A 598 38.52 -18.90 25.21
CA ASP A 598 37.40 -19.81 25.48
C ASP A 598 36.05 -19.03 25.58
N VAL A 599 34.99 -19.58 24.98
CA VAL A 599 33.62 -19.09 25.16
C VAL A 599 33.08 -19.62 26.48
N VAL A 600 32.87 -18.74 27.42
CA VAL A 600 32.35 -19.07 28.74
C VAL A 600 30.82 -18.95 28.66
N LEU A 601 30.10 -20.05 28.90
CA LEU A 601 28.66 -20.01 29.01
C LEU A 601 28.22 -19.44 30.37
N SER A 602 27.23 -18.58 30.32
CA SER A 602 26.57 -18.01 31.52
C SER A 602 25.64 -19.03 32.14
N SER A 603 25.51 -19.04 33.45
CA SER A 603 24.58 -19.92 34.17
C SER A 603 23.18 -19.30 34.36
N THR A 604 22.97 -18.07 33.87
CA THR A 604 21.69 -17.35 33.97
C THR A 604 20.99 -17.44 32.64
N SER A 605 19.82 -18.07 32.59
CA SER A 605 18.95 -18.04 31.44
C SER A 605 18.53 -16.59 31.14
N GLY A 606 18.88 -16.09 29.96
CA GLY A 606 18.41 -14.79 29.47
C GLY A 606 16.90 -14.80 29.20
N TRP A 607 16.33 -13.64 29.02
CA TRP A 607 14.90 -13.45 28.73
C TRP A 607 14.52 -13.79 27.29
N ASP A 608 15.49 -13.94 26.40
CA ASP A 608 15.28 -14.30 25.00
C ASP A 608 15.56 -15.78 24.80
N THR A 609 14.58 -16.50 24.28
CA THR A 609 14.70 -17.93 23.94
C THR A 609 15.30 -18.04 22.53
N ASN A 610 16.54 -18.53 22.44
CA ASN A 610 17.14 -18.89 21.15
C ASN A 610 16.47 -20.16 20.60
N ALA A 611 15.93 -20.07 19.38
CA ALA A 611 15.15 -21.16 18.77
C ALA A 611 15.95 -22.45 18.59
N PHE A 612 17.24 -22.38 18.31
CA PHE A 612 18.10 -23.54 18.13
C PHE A 612 18.66 -24.07 19.45
N ALA A 613 18.88 -23.19 20.43
CA ALA A 613 19.23 -23.62 21.78
C ALA A 613 18.13 -24.49 22.38
N GLU A 614 16.85 -24.09 22.18
CA GLU A 614 15.68 -24.87 22.60
C GLU A 614 15.57 -26.19 21.82
N TYR A 615 15.70 -26.16 20.51
CA TYR A 615 15.54 -27.34 19.65
C TYR A 615 16.62 -28.42 19.90
N PHE A 616 17.89 -27.98 20.00
CA PHE A 616 19.02 -28.90 20.19
C PHE A 616 19.37 -29.18 21.66
N ASP A 617 18.63 -28.60 22.61
CA ASP A 617 18.90 -28.70 24.06
C ASP A 617 20.36 -28.29 24.41
N ARG A 618 20.80 -27.13 23.88
CA ARG A 618 22.14 -26.60 24.09
C ARG A 618 22.11 -25.14 24.51
N PRO A 619 22.68 -24.81 25.70
CA PRO A 619 22.69 -23.43 26.17
C PRO A 619 23.65 -22.57 25.33
N VAL A 620 23.25 -21.37 24.98
CA VAL A 620 24.04 -20.42 24.15
C VAL A 620 24.38 -19.12 24.88
N ASP A 621 23.82 -18.86 26.06
CA ASP A 621 24.08 -17.65 26.84
C ASP A 621 25.59 -17.43 27.06
N SER A 622 26.12 -16.36 26.48
CA SER A 622 27.54 -16.00 26.63
C SER A 622 27.66 -14.48 26.84
N PRO A 623 28.59 -14.00 27.67
CA PRO A 623 28.85 -12.57 27.82
C PRO A 623 29.42 -11.92 26.54
N ARG A 624 29.72 -12.70 25.50
CA ARG A 624 30.25 -12.24 24.23
C ARG A 624 29.18 -12.13 23.14
N THR A 625 28.07 -12.88 23.25
CA THR A 625 26.93 -12.89 22.30
C THR A 625 25.79 -12.08 22.87
N GLU A 626 25.01 -11.45 22.01
CA GLU A 626 23.77 -10.73 22.33
C GLU A 626 23.91 -9.78 23.55
N ARG A 627 25.10 -9.15 23.64
CA ARG A 627 25.49 -8.36 24.78
C ARG A 627 24.74 -7.05 24.87
N TRP A 628 23.78 -6.98 25.79
CA TRP A 628 23.06 -5.75 26.12
C TRP A 628 23.97 -4.73 26.82
N PHE A 629 23.80 -3.45 26.48
CA PHE A 629 24.40 -2.34 27.18
C PHE A 629 23.47 -1.15 27.26
N GLU A 630 23.59 -0.39 28.33
CA GLU A 630 22.97 0.91 28.50
C GLU A 630 24.03 1.86 29.06
N ASN A 631 24.30 2.95 28.34
CA ASN A 631 25.30 3.94 28.70
C ASN A 631 24.63 5.30 28.88
N GLU A 632 24.12 5.55 30.08
CA GLU A 632 23.41 6.80 30.39
C GLU A 632 24.30 8.04 30.20
N ARG A 633 25.62 7.93 30.40
CA ARG A 633 26.57 9.06 30.19
C ARG A 633 26.55 9.52 28.74
N LEU A 634 26.52 8.59 27.82
CA LEU A 634 26.46 8.87 26.38
C LEU A 634 25.01 9.07 25.89
N GLY A 635 24.04 8.61 26.64
CA GLY A 635 22.61 8.61 26.24
C GLY A 635 22.28 7.54 25.21
N VAL A 636 22.98 6.42 25.20
CA VAL A 636 22.81 5.35 24.21
C VAL A 636 22.58 4.00 24.86
N LYS A 637 21.82 3.16 24.17
CA LYS A 637 21.61 1.75 24.51
C LYS A 637 21.59 0.89 23.26
N GLY A 638 21.88 -0.39 23.45
CA GLY A 638 21.89 -1.34 22.33
C GLY A 638 22.23 -2.75 22.77
N LYS A 639 22.21 -3.65 21.79
CA LYS A 639 22.55 -5.05 21.93
C LYS A 639 23.60 -5.38 20.88
N ILE A 640 24.78 -5.78 21.30
CA ILE A 640 25.90 -6.13 20.42
C ILE A 640 25.77 -7.61 20.10
N ASP A 641 25.61 -7.97 18.82
CA ASP A 641 25.42 -9.37 18.41
C ASP A 641 26.64 -10.23 18.81
N LEU A 642 27.87 -9.73 18.60
CA LEU A 642 29.05 -10.48 18.96
C LEU A 642 30.24 -9.57 19.29
N VAL A 643 30.85 -9.79 20.44
CA VAL A 643 32.22 -9.32 20.79
C VAL A 643 33.21 -10.35 20.30
N HIS A 644 33.60 -10.23 19.02
CA HIS A 644 34.48 -11.19 18.37
C HIS A 644 35.92 -11.20 19.00
N ALA A 645 36.48 -10.01 19.22
CA ALA A 645 37.72 -9.79 19.95
C ALA A 645 37.59 -8.55 20.85
N PRO A 646 38.47 -8.33 21.81
CA PRO A 646 38.40 -7.13 22.67
C PRO A 646 38.35 -5.80 21.91
N THR A 647 38.92 -5.74 20.71
CA THR A 647 38.91 -4.56 19.83
C THR A 647 38.04 -4.72 18.58
N ARG A 648 37.30 -5.80 18.45
CA ARG A 648 36.49 -6.08 17.27
C ARG A 648 35.06 -6.51 17.64
N LEU A 649 34.08 -5.73 17.17
CA LEU A 649 32.66 -6.04 17.26
C LEU A 649 32.17 -6.56 15.92
N LEU A 650 31.22 -7.49 15.95
CA LEU A 650 30.56 -8.03 14.77
C LEU A 650 29.05 -7.90 14.95
N ASP A 651 28.37 -7.59 13.85
CA ASP A 651 26.93 -7.45 13.78
C ASP A 651 26.43 -8.24 12.57
N HIS A 652 25.47 -9.12 12.80
CA HIS A 652 24.95 -10.05 11.80
C HIS A 652 23.90 -9.38 10.91
N LYS A 653 23.96 -9.59 9.60
CA LYS A 653 23.02 -8.99 8.66
C LYS A 653 22.57 -9.98 7.58
N SER A 654 21.26 -10.16 7.46
CA SER A 654 20.63 -10.91 6.37
C SER A 654 20.44 -10.08 5.09
N GLY A 655 20.58 -8.75 5.18
CA GLY A 655 20.34 -7.82 4.09
C GLY A 655 21.58 -7.54 3.23
N ARG A 656 21.36 -6.78 2.13
CA ARG A 656 22.40 -6.39 1.18
C ARG A 656 23.60 -5.70 1.87
N ARG A 657 24.80 -6.09 1.47
CA ARG A 657 26.08 -5.50 1.89
C ARG A 657 26.14 -4.02 1.52
N LYS A 658 26.57 -3.22 2.48
CA LYS A 658 26.92 -1.83 2.28
C LYS A 658 28.43 -1.70 2.33
N SER A 659 29.01 -0.94 1.42
CA SER A 659 30.46 -0.66 1.52
C SER A 659 30.77 0.14 2.79
N PRO A 660 32.00 0.07 3.33
CA PRO A 660 32.41 0.88 4.49
C PRO A 660 32.15 2.38 4.28
N ARG A 661 32.27 2.88 3.05
CA ARG A 661 31.97 4.28 2.71
C ARG A 661 30.48 4.60 2.85
N GLU A 662 29.61 3.69 2.46
CA GLU A 662 28.16 3.86 2.65
C GLU A 662 27.78 3.85 4.13
N VAL A 663 28.47 3.02 4.95
CA VAL A 663 28.25 2.98 6.41
C VAL A 663 28.63 4.32 7.04
N VAL A 664 29.83 4.85 6.74
CA VAL A 664 30.30 6.14 7.27
C VAL A 664 29.36 7.28 6.79
N LYS A 665 28.97 7.28 5.51
CA LYS A 665 28.06 8.29 4.95
C LYS A 665 26.67 8.25 5.59
N ALA A 666 26.17 7.05 5.89
CA ALA A 666 24.85 6.90 6.53
C ALA A 666 24.83 7.41 7.98
N ALA A 667 26.01 7.51 8.63
CA ALA A 667 26.18 8.04 9.96
C ALA A 667 26.48 9.56 10.01
N ALA A 668 26.36 10.27 8.88
CA ALA A 668 26.54 11.72 8.83
C ALA A 668 25.57 12.45 9.78
N LEU A 669 26.05 13.50 10.45
CA LEU A 669 25.30 14.21 11.49
C LEU A 669 24.76 15.56 11.03
N ASP A 670 25.43 16.26 10.11
CA ASP A 670 25.07 17.60 9.65
C ASP A 670 25.49 17.83 8.17
N PRO A 671 24.57 17.82 7.20
CA PRO A 671 23.19 17.33 7.37
C PRO A 671 23.18 15.80 7.55
N PRO A 672 22.21 15.25 8.28
CA PRO A 672 22.01 13.81 8.31
C PRO A 672 21.75 13.23 6.93
N SER A 673 22.10 11.97 6.76
CA SER A 673 21.75 11.22 5.55
C SER A 673 20.23 11.15 5.37
N ASP A 674 19.77 11.04 4.14
CA ASP A 674 18.36 10.72 3.80
C ASP A 674 17.90 9.34 4.33
N ARG A 675 18.86 8.50 4.71
CA ARG A 675 18.65 7.22 5.39
C ARG A 675 19.65 7.09 6.55
N PRO A 676 19.38 7.74 7.69
CA PRO A 676 20.29 7.72 8.82
C PRO A 676 20.49 6.29 9.36
N ASN A 677 21.75 5.91 9.56
CA ASN A 677 22.10 4.68 10.26
C ASN A 677 23.30 4.93 11.16
N PHE A 678 23.05 4.98 12.45
CA PHE A 678 24.05 5.30 13.46
C PHE A 678 24.62 4.06 14.16
N GLN A 679 24.27 2.83 13.74
CA GLN A 679 24.58 1.60 14.46
C GLN A 679 26.09 1.44 14.72
N ALA A 680 26.89 1.49 13.66
CA ALA A 680 28.34 1.34 13.82
C ALA A 680 28.95 2.43 14.71
N LEU A 681 28.55 3.68 14.52
CA LEU A 681 29.06 4.81 15.28
C LEU A 681 28.64 4.76 16.76
N LEU A 682 27.36 4.37 17.03
CA LEU A 682 26.83 4.23 18.38
C LEU A 682 27.55 3.12 19.16
N TYR A 683 27.77 1.98 18.53
CA TYR A 683 28.44 0.86 19.20
C TYR A 683 29.94 1.14 19.43
N LEU A 684 30.62 1.77 18.48
CA LEU A 684 31.99 2.23 18.65
C LEU A 684 32.11 3.32 19.73
N ALA A 685 31.16 4.25 19.81
CA ALA A 685 31.11 5.27 20.85
C ALA A 685 30.95 4.65 22.25
N HIS A 686 30.09 3.64 22.40
CA HIS A 686 29.98 2.89 23.64
C HIS A 686 31.28 2.10 23.91
N TRP A 687 31.76 1.31 22.94
CA TRP A 687 32.87 0.38 23.14
C TRP A 687 34.23 1.07 23.44
N ARG A 688 34.43 2.30 22.92
CA ARG A 688 35.60 3.10 23.31
C ARG A 688 35.65 3.44 24.81
N THR A 689 34.53 3.36 25.51
CA THR A 689 34.49 3.57 26.98
C THR A 689 34.93 2.32 27.74
N GLU A 690 34.76 1.13 27.14
CA GLU A 690 35.20 -0.17 27.69
C GLU A 690 36.69 -0.40 27.40
N VAL A 691 37.13 0.00 26.19
CA VAL A 691 38.52 -0.18 25.72
C VAL A 691 39.08 1.16 25.24
N PRO A 692 39.48 2.03 26.18
CA PRO A 692 39.97 3.37 25.84
C PRO A 692 41.32 3.36 25.12
N ASP A 693 41.54 4.37 24.27
CA ASP A 693 42.79 4.63 23.54
C ASP A 693 43.23 3.55 22.52
N GLU A 694 42.35 2.55 22.28
CA GLU A 694 42.62 1.50 21.30
C GLU A 694 41.94 1.78 19.95
N ARG A 695 42.53 1.25 18.90
CA ARG A 695 41.88 1.14 17.59
C ARG A 695 40.78 0.07 17.67
N LEU A 696 39.53 0.43 17.32
CA LEU A 696 38.43 -0.50 17.36
C LEU A 696 37.91 -0.78 15.94
N GLU A 697 37.43 -1.98 15.72
CA GLU A 697 36.79 -2.40 14.47
C GLU A 697 35.34 -2.77 14.73
N PHE A 698 34.46 -2.32 13.84
CA PHE A 698 33.05 -2.75 13.77
C PHE A 698 32.79 -3.32 12.38
N ALA A 699 32.38 -4.56 12.31
CA ALA A 699 32.12 -5.24 11.05
C ALA A 699 30.64 -5.69 10.97
N PHE A 700 30.00 -5.39 9.85
CA PHE A 700 28.76 -6.03 9.46
C PHE A 700 29.08 -7.32 8.71
N PHE A 701 28.55 -8.44 9.19
CA PHE A 701 28.68 -9.74 8.55
C PHE A 701 27.38 -10.06 7.78
N HIS A 702 27.46 -10.00 6.45
CA HIS A 702 26.35 -10.19 5.53
C HIS A 702 26.33 -11.62 4.99
N PHE A 703 25.80 -12.56 5.75
CA PHE A 703 25.84 -13.98 5.45
C PHE A 703 25.03 -14.42 4.20
N ASN A 704 24.09 -13.62 3.71
CA ASN A 704 23.34 -13.89 2.49
C ASN A 704 23.91 -13.17 1.24
N GLU A 705 24.96 -12.38 1.34
CA GLU A 705 25.49 -11.62 0.19
C GLU A 705 26.12 -12.50 -0.87
N VAL A 706 26.75 -13.59 -0.46
CA VAL A 706 27.47 -14.53 -1.33
C VAL A 706 26.65 -15.77 -1.69
N LEU A 707 25.34 -15.67 -1.64
CA LEU A 707 24.43 -16.80 -1.83
C LEU A 707 24.62 -17.53 -3.17
N ASP A 708 24.80 -16.78 -4.26
CA ASP A 708 25.06 -17.33 -5.57
C ASP A 708 26.43 -18.04 -5.65
N ASP A 709 27.43 -17.50 -4.96
CA ASP A 709 28.79 -18.04 -4.90
C ASP A 709 28.83 -19.29 -4.02
N VAL A 710 28.09 -19.31 -2.89
CA VAL A 710 27.91 -20.51 -2.05
C VAL A 710 27.29 -21.65 -2.86
N VAL A 711 26.22 -21.37 -3.59
CA VAL A 711 25.56 -22.36 -4.45
C VAL A 711 26.49 -22.85 -5.57
N ALA A 712 27.39 -21.98 -6.05
CA ALA A 712 28.41 -22.34 -7.05
C ALA A 712 29.63 -23.05 -6.45
N GLY A 713 29.83 -23.00 -5.13
CA GLY A 713 30.96 -23.58 -4.43
C GLY A 713 32.27 -22.77 -4.54
N ASP A 714 32.17 -21.44 -4.73
CA ASP A 714 33.31 -20.52 -4.92
C ASP A 714 33.12 -19.26 -4.05
N VAL A 715 33.20 -19.43 -2.72
CA VAL A 715 32.92 -18.36 -1.74
C VAL A 715 34.21 -17.63 -1.37
N ASP A 716 34.18 -16.29 -1.44
CA ASP A 716 35.18 -15.42 -0.79
C ASP A 716 34.54 -14.80 0.47
N LEU A 717 34.91 -15.29 1.64
CA LEU A 717 34.38 -14.82 2.92
C LEU A 717 34.68 -13.34 3.19
N ASP A 718 35.72 -12.74 2.57
CA ASP A 718 35.98 -11.30 2.69
C ASP A 718 34.89 -10.46 2.05
N ASP A 719 34.17 -11.02 1.08
CA ASP A 719 33.04 -10.37 0.44
C ASP A 719 31.78 -10.34 1.31
N THR A 720 31.72 -11.09 2.40
CA THR A 720 30.63 -11.05 3.38
C THR A 720 30.78 -9.88 4.37
N LEU A 721 31.95 -9.27 4.49
CA LEU A 721 32.27 -8.30 5.53
C LEU A 721 32.24 -6.86 5.03
N SER A 722 31.72 -5.98 5.88
CA SER A 722 31.85 -4.52 5.76
C SER A 722 32.43 -3.94 7.06
N THR A 723 33.70 -3.69 7.08
CA THR A 723 34.39 -3.24 8.27
C THR A 723 34.68 -1.74 8.25
N VAL A 724 34.28 -1.05 9.31
CA VAL A 724 34.68 0.33 9.63
C VAL A 724 35.56 0.34 10.88
N THR A 725 36.48 1.28 10.93
CA THR A 725 37.46 1.35 12.01
C THR A 725 37.32 2.66 12.77
N TYR A 726 37.23 2.60 14.08
CA TYR A 726 37.47 3.76 14.95
C TYR A 726 38.96 3.95 15.22
N ARG A 727 39.41 5.19 15.10
CA ARG A 727 40.80 5.60 15.41
C ARG A 727 40.78 6.64 16.53
N PRO A 728 41.55 6.41 17.61
CA PRO A 728 41.55 7.30 18.79
C PRO A 728 42.36 8.58 18.53
N SER A 729 42.26 9.17 17.36
CA SER A 729 42.90 10.42 16.94
C SER A 729 41.93 11.17 16.01
N THR A 730 42.18 12.46 15.79
CA THR A 730 41.43 13.22 14.76
C THR A 730 41.90 12.81 13.36
N PHE A 731 41.04 12.99 12.33
CA PHE A 731 41.46 12.71 10.97
C PHE A 731 42.70 13.48 10.51
N PRO A 732 42.82 14.78 10.77
CA PRO A 732 44.04 15.52 10.43
C PRO A 732 45.32 14.95 11.09
N ALA A 733 45.22 14.57 12.36
CA ALA A 733 46.35 13.99 13.07
C ALA A 733 46.77 12.62 12.53
N TYR A 734 45.76 11.80 12.20
CA TYR A 734 45.99 10.49 11.58
C TYR A 734 46.57 10.62 10.17
N ALA A 735 45.94 11.45 9.33
CA ALA A 735 46.40 11.69 7.95
C ALA A 735 47.85 12.22 7.89
N ARG A 736 48.25 13.05 8.88
CA ARG A 736 49.62 13.57 9.01
C ARG A 736 50.64 12.52 9.47
N SER A 737 50.19 11.41 10.05
CA SER A 737 51.09 10.45 10.71
C SER A 737 52.14 9.85 9.77
N ARG A 738 53.27 9.44 10.36
CA ARG A 738 54.32 8.77 9.62
C ARG A 738 53.84 7.47 8.98
N SER A 739 52.97 6.73 9.66
CA SER A 739 52.42 5.47 9.10
C SER A 739 51.66 5.72 7.80
N VAL A 740 50.76 6.74 7.75
CA VAL A 740 50.02 7.08 6.52
C VAL A 740 50.96 7.54 5.41
N PHE A 741 52.00 8.30 5.74
CA PHE A 741 53.00 8.66 4.74
C PHE A 741 53.71 7.42 4.17
N GLU A 742 54.09 6.47 5.01
CA GLU A 742 54.75 5.23 4.61
C GLU A 742 53.83 4.35 3.79
N ASP A 743 52.54 4.20 4.18
CA ASP A 743 51.54 3.48 3.42
C ASP A 743 51.32 4.10 2.02
N LEU A 744 51.21 5.42 1.93
CA LEU A 744 51.09 6.15 0.65
C LEU A 744 52.31 6.00 -0.23
N ARG A 745 53.53 5.98 0.39
CA ARG A 745 54.79 5.84 -0.30
C ARG A 745 55.02 4.41 -0.80
N ASP A 746 54.68 3.40 -0.02
CA ASP A 746 55.07 2.01 -0.25
C ASP A 746 53.95 1.22 -0.96
N ASP A 747 52.65 1.45 -0.57
CA ASP A 747 51.51 0.72 -1.06
C ASP A 747 50.55 1.56 -1.92
N GLY A 748 50.77 2.87 -2.01
CA GLY A 748 49.97 3.78 -2.79
C GLY A 748 50.00 3.52 -4.30
N ALA A 749 49.14 4.22 -5.07
CA ALA A 749 49.16 4.13 -6.52
C ALA A 749 50.50 4.59 -7.13
N LYS A 750 50.85 4.03 -8.27
CA LYS A 750 52.18 4.13 -8.92
C LYS A 750 52.78 5.54 -8.94
N ASN A 751 52.02 6.58 -9.27
CA ASN A 751 52.56 7.94 -9.29
C ASN A 751 52.66 8.54 -7.88
N CYS A 752 51.79 8.14 -6.94
CA CYS A 752 51.89 8.47 -5.51
C CYS A 752 53.21 7.92 -4.93
N GLN A 753 53.44 6.62 -5.07
CA GLN A 753 54.70 5.98 -4.65
C GLN A 753 55.91 6.68 -5.26
N LYS A 754 55.91 6.93 -6.57
CA LYS A 754 57.00 7.58 -7.29
C LYS A 754 57.25 9.02 -6.80
N THR A 755 56.23 9.71 -6.38
CA THR A 755 56.34 11.07 -5.86
C THR A 755 56.85 11.07 -4.43
N LEU A 756 56.21 10.31 -3.53
CA LEU A 756 56.52 10.29 -2.11
C LEU A 756 57.86 9.57 -1.80
N SER A 757 58.31 8.64 -2.65
CA SER A 757 59.67 8.04 -2.51
C SER A 757 60.81 9.03 -2.70
N LYS A 758 60.55 10.24 -3.21
CA LYS A 758 61.52 11.32 -3.39
C LYS A 758 61.31 12.49 -2.44
N ALA A 759 60.35 12.40 -1.54
CA ALA A 759 60.09 13.35 -0.47
C ALA A 759 60.36 12.71 0.87
N GLU A 760 60.77 13.50 1.85
CA GLU A 760 60.90 13.06 3.23
C GLU A 760 59.57 13.24 3.97
N TYR A 761 59.43 12.53 5.11
CA TYR A 761 58.23 12.67 5.94
C TYR A 761 57.97 14.13 6.36
N GLU A 762 59.03 14.88 6.64
CA GLU A 762 58.98 16.28 7.03
C GLU A 762 58.37 17.18 5.93
N ASP A 763 58.58 16.83 4.67
CA ASP A 763 57.98 17.53 3.55
C ASP A 763 56.46 17.26 3.44
N TYR A 764 56.08 16.01 3.70
CA TYR A 764 54.68 15.61 3.77
C TYR A 764 53.96 16.29 4.95
N ALA A 765 54.56 16.20 6.17
CA ALA A 765 54.01 16.78 7.38
C ALA A 765 53.84 18.31 7.30
N ALA A 766 54.79 18.99 6.61
CA ALA A 766 54.76 20.43 6.44
C ALA A 766 53.51 20.94 5.64
N VAL A 767 52.87 20.08 4.84
CA VAL A 767 51.62 20.43 4.16
C VAL A 767 50.49 20.66 5.15
N PHE A 768 50.39 19.82 6.19
CA PHE A 768 49.39 19.90 7.24
C PHE A 768 49.62 21.10 8.19
N ASP A 769 50.86 21.64 8.24
CA ASP A 769 51.16 22.88 8.94
C ASP A 769 50.81 24.12 8.10
N ALA A 770 50.71 23.96 6.78
CA ALA A 770 50.44 25.04 5.81
C ALA A 770 48.94 25.25 5.50
N ALA A 771 48.16 24.18 5.56
CA ALA A 771 46.75 24.23 5.30
C ALA A 771 45.99 23.10 6.05
N ASP A 772 44.79 23.41 6.51
CA ASP A 772 43.93 22.45 7.15
C ASP A 772 43.41 21.43 6.11
N VAL A 773 43.45 20.14 6.45
CA VAL A 773 42.89 19.08 5.61
C VAL A 773 41.36 19.05 5.81
N PRO A 774 40.57 19.15 4.72
CA PRO A 774 39.11 19.00 4.83
C PRO A 774 38.72 17.62 5.28
N GLU A 775 37.71 17.54 6.13
CA GLU A 775 37.12 16.29 6.60
C GLU A 775 36.05 15.78 5.60
N THR A 776 36.43 15.61 4.35
CA THR A 776 35.57 15.16 3.29
C THR A 776 35.90 13.75 2.84
N THR A 777 34.85 12.98 2.46
CA THR A 777 35.00 11.70 1.76
C THR A 777 35.05 11.84 0.25
N ASP A 778 34.88 13.07 -0.26
CA ASP A 778 34.94 13.39 -1.67
C ASP A 778 36.39 13.73 -2.09
N SER A 779 36.91 12.91 -2.99
CA SER A 779 38.27 13.07 -3.47
C SER A 779 38.48 14.33 -4.33
N ASP A 780 37.47 14.77 -5.07
CA ASP A 780 37.60 15.92 -5.95
C ASP A 780 37.53 17.21 -5.14
N GLU A 781 36.68 17.23 -4.11
CA GLU A 781 36.63 18.32 -3.13
C GLU A 781 37.98 18.45 -2.39
N LEU A 782 38.61 17.33 -1.96
CA LEU A 782 39.91 17.33 -1.30
C LEU A 782 41.00 17.82 -2.25
N ILE A 783 41.01 17.38 -3.51
CA ILE A 783 42.00 17.79 -4.53
C ILE A 783 41.91 19.30 -4.81
N ASP A 784 40.71 19.85 -4.94
CA ASP A 784 40.44 21.25 -5.26
C ASP A 784 40.57 22.20 -4.08
N SER A 785 40.72 21.65 -2.86
CA SER A 785 40.85 22.40 -1.61
C SER A 785 42.15 23.22 -1.54
N ALA A 786 42.26 24.09 -0.53
CA ALA A 786 43.50 24.77 -0.19
C ALA A 786 44.61 23.77 0.21
N PHE A 787 44.23 22.69 0.92
CA PHE A 787 45.15 21.64 1.30
C PHE A 787 45.69 20.88 0.07
N GLY A 788 44.86 20.48 -0.85
CA GLY A 788 45.25 19.80 -2.08
C GLY A 788 46.24 20.63 -2.91
N LYS A 789 45.97 21.93 -3.04
CA LYS A 789 46.89 22.88 -3.72
C LYS A 789 48.21 23.00 -3.00
N ALA A 790 48.20 23.16 -1.67
CA ALA A 790 49.45 23.24 -0.85
C ALA A 790 50.25 21.94 -0.96
N PHE A 791 49.56 20.79 -1.03
CA PHE A 791 50.22 19.49 -1.20
C PHE A 791 50.94 19.41 -2.56
N VAL A 792 50.29 19.82 -3.65
CA VAL A 792 50.89 19.85 -4.99
C VAL A 792 52.04 20.81 -5.03
N ASP A 793 51.90 22.02 -4.51
CA ASP A 793 52.98 23.04 -4.49
C ASP A 793 54.20 22.56 -3.70
N ARG A 794 54.00 21.98 -2.54
CA ARG A 794 55.08 21.44 -1.72
C ARG A 794 55.83 20.30 -2.43
N MET A 795 55.08 19.31 -2.97
CA MET A 795 55.69 18.18 -3.66
C MET A 795 56.40 18.61 -4.96
N GLN A 796 55.87 19.59 -5.69
CA GLN A 796 56.57 20.14 -6.85
C GLN A 796 57.86 20.89 -6.45
N ALA A 797 57.84 21.60 -5.34
CA ALA A 797 59.05 22.28 -4.84
C ALA A 797 60.15 21.27 -4.44
N VAL A 798 59.79 20.11 -3.89
CA VAL A 798 60.73 19.07 -3.42
C VAL A 798 61.19 18.14 -4.54
N VAL A 799 60.25 17.66 -5.36
CA VAL A 799 60.49 16.60 -6.34
C VAL A 799 60.72 17.18 -7.75
N GLY A 800 60.13 18.35 -8.03
CA GLY A 800 60.16 19.04 -9.33
C GLY A 800 58.78 19.09 -10.04
N GLU A 801 58.65 20.03 -10.98
CA GLU A 801 57.41 20.28 -11.76
C GLU A 801 57.22 19.22 -12.84
N TYR A 802 57.04 17.97 -12.46
CA TYR A 802 56.73 16.88 -13.41
C TYR A 802 55.26 16.54 -13.38
N LYS A 803 54.69 16.16 -14.56
CA LYS A 803 53.30 15.76 -14.68
C LYS A 803 52.91 14.61 -13.74
N TYR A 804 53.84 13.66 -13.48
CA TYR A 804 53.60 12.55 -12.57
C TYR A 804 53.49 13.00 -11.09
N VAL A 805 54.13 14.10 -10.71
CA VAL A 805 54.09 14.62 -9.33
C VAL A 805 52.66 15.12 -9.03
N ARG A 806 52.08 15.92 -9.92
CA ARG A 806 50.68 16.35 -9.76
C ARG A 806 49.74 15.16 -9.68
N SER A 807 49.85 14.23 -10.63
CA SER A 807 49.03 13.01 -10.62
C SER A 807 49.26 12.15 -9.35
N GLY A 808 50.47 12.13 -8.83
CA GLY A 808 50.79 11.45 -7.57
C GLY A 808 50.16 12.11 -6.35
N CYS A 809 50.13 13.45 -6.32
CA CYS A 809 49.43 14.19 -5.27
C CYS A 809 47.90 13.96 -5.35
N GLU A 810 47.33 13.97 -6.55
CA GLU A 810 45.91 13.64 -6.74
C GLU A 810 45.59 12.20 -6.28
N GLN A 811 46.47 11.23 -6.52
CA GLN A 811 46.32 9.86 -6.04
C GLN A 811 46.43 9.78 -4.50
N ALA A 812 47.34 10.54 -3.89
CA ALA A 812 47.43 10.65 -2.44
C ALA A 812 46.18 11.24 -1.81
N MET A 813 45.60 12.28 -2.44
CA MET A 813 44.30 12.85 -1.99
C MET A 813 43.15 11.85 -2.07
N ARG A 814 43.07 11.08 -3.16
CA ARG A 814 42.09 10.01 -3.27
C ARG A 814 42.20 8.97 -2.19
N GLU A 815 43.42 8.60 -1.82
CA GLU A 815 43.63 7.65 -0.73
C GLU A 815 43.28 8.26 0.63
N LEU A 816 43.61 9.53 0.89
CA LEU A 816 43.21 10.22 2.12
C LEU A 816 41.67 10.31 2.22
N ALA A 817 40.98 10.65 1.14
CA ALA A 817 39.51 10.64 1.10
C ALA A 817 38.94 9.23 1.33
N ARG A 818 39.61 8.19 0.80
CA ARG A 818 39.23 6.79 1.02
C ARG A 818 39.47 6.38 2.49
N ILE A 819 40.55 6.80 3.12
CA ILE A 819 40.78 6.60 4.54
C ILE A 819 39.67 7.26 5.36
N ARG A 820 39.34 8.52 5.06
CA ARG A 820 38.26 9.25 5.73
C ARG A 820 36.91 8.51 5.58
N GLY A 821 36.63 7.99 4.40
CA GLY A 821 35.38 7.27 4.08
C GLY A 821 35.23 5.86 4.65
N ARG A 822 36.27 5.32 5.34
CA ARG A 822 36.25 3.97 5.94
C ARG A 822 36.46 3.96 7.45
N ASN A 823 36.71 5.12 8.03
CA ASN A 823 37.05 5.24 9.43
C ASN A 823 36.21 6.30 10.11
N PHE A 824 35.91 6.05 11.37
CA PHE A 824 35.50 7.06 12.34
C PHE A 824 36.68 7.50 13.16
N PHE A 825 36.75 8.77 13.49
CA PHE A 825 37.84 9.38 14.24
C PHE A 825 37.33 9.88 15.60
N ALA A 826 38.23 10.29 16.48
CA ALA A 826 37.88 10.73 17.82
C ALA A 826 36.87 11.90 17.80
N ASP A 827 37.03 12.85 16.88
CA ASP A 827 36.18 14.00 16.67
C ASP A 827 34.78 13.61 16.12
N ASP A 828 34.66 12.57 15.27
CA ASP A 828 33.37 12.05 14.82
C ASP A 828 32.56 11.50 16.00
N VAL A 829 33.21 10.74 16.86
CA VAL A 829 32.51 10.14 18.01
C VAL A 829 32.18 11.20 19.06
N ASP A 830 33.03 12.21 19.28
CA ASP A 830 32.71 13.33 20.17
C ASP A 830 31.54 14.19 19.63
N ALA A 831 31.51 14.40 18.31
CA ALA A 831 30.38 15.07 17.66
C ALA A 831 29.10 14.24 17.79
N PHE A 832 29.17 12.92 17.63
CA PHE A 832 28.05 12.02 17.82
C PHE A 832 27.50 12.03 19.26
N GLU A 833 28.38 12.03 20.28
CA GLU A 833 27.98 12.15 21.67
C GLU A 833 27.16 13.45 21.90
N THR A 834 27.67 14.56 21.36
CA THR A 834 26.99 15.85 21.42
C THR A 834 25.66 15.83 20.70
N PHE A 835 25.62 15.20 19.54
CA PHE A 835 24.40 15.02 18.73
C PHE A 835 23.32 14.21 19.49
N VAL A 836 23.68 13.07 20.09
CA VAL A 836 22.76 12.23 20.87
C VAL A 836 22.20 13.00 22.05
N GLN A 837 23.02 13.71 22.80
CA GLN A 837 22.57 14.52 23.94
C GLN A 837 21.60 15.62 23.50
N ALA A 838 21.84 16.27 22.36
CA ALA A 838 20.93 17.25 21.80
C ALA A 838 19.57 16.63 21.42
N ARG A 839 19.58 15.42 20.80
CA ARG A 839 18.36 14.70 20.44
C ARG A 839 17.57 14.23 21.65
N LEU A 840 18.23 13.74 22.69
CA LEU A 840 17.60 13.38 23.97
C LEU A 840 16.93 14.59 24.63
N ALA A 841 17.62 15.69 24.70
CA ALA A 841 17.06 16.92 25.27
C ALA A 841 15.84 17.41 24.47
N GLU A 842 15.89 17.33 23.15
CA GLU A 842 14.78 17.68 22.26
C GLU A 842 13.60 16.72 22.44
N LEU A 843 13.84 15.40 22.42
CA LEU A 843 12.82 14.38 22.66
C LEU A 843 12.13 14.60 24.00
N ASN A 844 12.88 14.87 25.06
CA ASN A 844 12.32 15.06 26.40
C ASN A 844 11.44 16.34 26.50
N ARG A 845 11.82 17.44 25.80
CA ARG A 845 10.94 18.61 25.69
C ARG A 845 9.62 18.28 24.97
N ARG A 846 9.70 17.48 23.91
CA ARG A 846 8.50 17.03 23.16
C ARG A 846 7.63 16.09 23.99
N ARG A 847 8.24 15.18 24.76
CA ARG A 847 7.51 14.29 25.69
C ARG A 847 6.86 15.06 26.84
N ALA A 848 7.47 16.12 27.30
CA ALA A 848 6.91 17.02 28.30
C ALA A 848 5.77 17.92 27.76
N GLY A 849 5.54 17.91 26.43
CA GLY A 849 4.53 18.76 25.80
C GLY A 849 4.97 20.20 25.51
N ASP A 850 6.25 20.53 25.77
CA ASP A 850 6.80 21.86 25.51
C ASP A 850 6.91 22.17 24.02
N GLU A 851 7.12 21.14 23.20
CA GLU A 851 7.24 21.20 21.74
C GLU A 851 6.43 20.08 21.09
N ARG A 852 5.92 20.33 19.87
CA ARG A 852 5.24 19.31 19.08
C ARG A 852 6.25 18.39 18.38
N PHE A 853 5.86 17.16 18.08
CA PHE A 853 6.59 16.27 17.22
C PHE A 853 6.35 16.68 15.74
N PRO A 854 7.32 17.29 15.04
CA PRO A 854 7.14 17.67 13.63
C PRO A 854 7.21 16.45 12.73
N VAL A 855 6.60 16.53 11.55
CA VAL A 855 6.75 15.54 10.47
C VAL A 855 8.14 15.62 9.89
N ALA A 856 8.61 16.85 9.59
CA ALA A 856 9.94 17.08 9.04
C ALA A 856 11.03 16.61 9.99
N GLY A 857 11.97 15.84 9.46
CA GLY A 857 13.16 15.42 10.16
C GLY A 857 14.26 16.46 10.16
N LEU A 858 15.44 16.07 10.64
CA LEU A 858 16.62 16.96 10.67
C LEU A 858 17.17 17.30 9.28
N ALA A 859 17.02 16.44 8.30
CA ALA A 859 17.43 16.67 6.91
C ALA A 859 16.38 17.43 6.08
N GLY A 860 15.22 17.77 6.64
CA GLY A 860 14.06 18.32 5.95
C GLY A 860 12.92 17.32 5.84
N ASP A 861 12.29 17.21 4.67
CA ASP A 861 11.22 16.26 4.47
C ASP A 861 11.65 14.81 4.75
N PRO A 862 10.83 14.01 5.42
CA PRO A 862 11.19 12.62 5.74
C PRO A 862 11.40 11.79 4.47
N ASN A 863 12.28 10.81 4.55
CA ASN A 863 12.30 9.76 3.55
C ASN A 863 11.12 8.81 3.78
N TYR A 864 9.99 9.08 3.15
CA TYR A 864 8.73 8.35 3.33
C TYR A 864 8.80 6.84 3.02
N ARG A 865 9.84 6.39 2.34
CA ARG A 865 10.08 4.95 2.14
C ARG A 865 10.42 4.22 3.44
N TYR A 866 10.95 4.95 4.42
CA TYR A 866 11.36 4.43 5.73
C TYR A 866 10.53 5.01 6.87
N VAL A 867 9.33 5.42 6.58
CA VAL A 867 8.31 5.84 7.53
C VAL A 867 7.31 4.71 7.67
N ASP A 868 7.13 4.21 8.88
CA ASP A 868 6.25 3.07 9.16
C ASP A 868 4.77 3.48 9.24
N HIS A 869 4.48 4.69 9.73
CA HIS A 869 3.12 5.22 9.90
C HIS A 869 2.80 6.32 8.89
N ARG A 870 3.12 6.04 7.61
CA ARG A 870 3.01 7.02 6.53
C ARG A 870 1.61 7.62 6.39
N ASP A 871 0.59 6.79 6.47
CA ASP A 871 -0.80 7.23 6.28
C ASP A 871 -1.21 8.19 7.39
N MET A 872 -0.85 7.89 8.64
CA MET A 872 -1.08 8.79 9.78
C MET A 872 -0.31 10.12 9.68
N LEU A 873 0.89 10.11 9.08
CA LEU A 873 1.67 11.32 8.86
C LEU A 873 1.06 12.21 7.80
N LEU A 874 0.59 11.67 6.69
CA LEU A 874 0.04 12.41 5.57
C LEU A 874 -1.35 12.97 5.86
N GLU A 875 -2.16 12.27 6.67
CA GLU A 875 -3.48 12.76 7.08
C GLU A 875 -3.42 13.79 8.20
N GLY A 876 -2.37 13.78 9.01
CA GLY A 876 -2.22 14.68 10.17
C GLY A 876 -1.77 16.10 9.87
N GLU A 877 -1.45 16.46 8.63
CA GLU A 877 -0.94 17.80 8.24
C GLU A 877 -2.01 18.78 7.75
N ARG A 878 -3.28 18.49 7.95
CA ARG A 878 -4.37 19.40 7.56
C ARG A 878 -4.81 20.31 8.68
#